data_d04a7a45f6699ec233c2f14317f62600
#
_entry.id   d04a7a45f6699ec233c2f14317f62600
#
_cell.length_a   1.000
_cell.length_b   1.000
_cell.length_c   1.000
_cell.angle_alpha   90.00
_cell.angle_beta   90.00
_cell.angle_gamma   90.00
#
_symmetry.space_group_name_H-M   'P 1'
#
loop_
_entity.id
_entity.type
_entity.pdbx_description
1 polymer ?
#
loop_
_entity_poly.entity_id
_entity_poly.type
_entity_poly.pdbx_seq_one_letter_code
_entity_poly.pdbx_strand_id
1 'polypeptide(L)'
;MLLFRMILIISVVQVEPFGLPSLGDLWKFTKFAFELGGKIKSGYDVIEGLINPDQTEKLIGQILTEVTAITKKVDALEVRLDIKLDQIVESLVERITLVQKLDASFLELHKMIVRIDDMWENFLSYTKQMQKFNNDTIGGFIDVATGPQQGGLQDLLEQIHRLIVPLRTAHIRDSVFLTLLEEQKATQLITCDQPLSNYGTIYQIYTTLALTELRGYVMTVASYGLKPFFKKGKYIGEMDNADAKFAMRTQNYLGAAKQAMGIAHKDIRRCDPREGWARGRSFLELKRLFQAYIVNEADMAPENTCKYTCEDIGDQTYRDREVDWAHNSYLKPCYGRIHSCWKPADKFSICEAPWEDARRYFWFKTGGKFYGEYSPCMGSLFFPVKWYRGMYKCDYCLCTCDSEKPTTNDVRALSFREARTDHRNSKVMIGVRIIETRGMLHLQVREGTLQPQGTILKGSDRWVPIEKFEDTGYRDLDEGYGSFVLVRNGKWEKLKMGKDYDFIRGSQNILHLDDVSVPEGRVAIGVRFKHVNDISQKTNNPIEIEVLSAPYNYESGSLIVGPVTWINSGVRSARKSIVFNSPDLPTKYMNNVPTLEKNLFVKFRASDVDKDAGSSTVPFFDSQDMTLDPPVPLQGVGLFFKGHKDGWFGGFLAFRIYTLDFTKYLNPQLPTEKQKTYEKMYGQPLYTPSKNIALA
;
A
#
# COMPACT_ATOMS: atom_id res chain seq x y z
N MET A 1 4.81 -1.25 67.97
CA MET A 1 5.50 -1.16 66.69
C MET A 1 4.79 -2.08 65.71
N LEU A 2 3.72 -1.59 65.12
CA LEU A 2 2.91 -2.33 64.11
C LEU A 2 3.22 -1.74 62.72
N LEU A 3 3.82 -2.57 61.88
CA LEU A 3 4.02 -2.25 60.44
C LEU A 3 2.71 -2.41 59.72
N PHE A 4 2.17 -1.29 59.23
CA PHE A 4 1.09 -1.26 58.26
C PHE A 4 1.69 -1.63 56.89
N ARG A 5 1.37 -2.82 56.39
CA ARG A 5 1.53 -3.18 54.99
C ARG A 5 0.34 -2.58 54.21
N MET A 6 0.57 -1.48 53.54
CA MET A 6 -0.31 -0.99 52.50
C MET A 6 -0.08 -1.79 51.21
N ILE A 7 -0.97 -2.72 50.90
CA ILE A 7 -1.03 -3.40 49.60
C ILE A 7 -1.63 -2.43 48.62
N LEU A 8 -0.78 -1.82 47.80
CA LEU A 8 -1.19 -1.05 46.65
C LEU A 8 -1.66 -2.06 45.60
N ILE A 9 -2.97 -2.23 45.49
CA ILE A 9 -3.58 -2.90 44.33
C ILE A 9 -3.47 -1.93 43.15
N ILE A 10 -2.38 -2.06 42.39
CA ILE A 10 -2.28 -1.47 41.03
C ILE A 10 -3.18 -2.35 40.21
N SER A 11 -4.42 -1.89 39.97
CA SER A 11 -5.22 -2.39 38.86
C SER A 11 -4.47 -2.01 37.57
N VAL A 12 -3.73 -2.97 37.06
CA VAL A 12 -3.20 -2.90 35.69
C VAL A 12 -4.43 -2.85 34.78
N VAL A 13 -4.85 -1.65 34.40
CA VAL A 13 -5.70 -1.48 33.26
C VAL A 13 -4.89 -2.02 32.09
N GLN A 14 -5.21 -3.22 31.64
CA GLN A 14 -4.71 -3.72 30.36
C GLN A 14 -5.19 -2.73 29.30
N VAL A 15 -4.30 -1.84 28.91
CA VAL A 15 -4.47 -1.03 27.71
C VAL A 15 -4.38 -2.01 26.56
N GLU A 16 -5.52 -2.41 26.02
CA GLU A 16 -5.56 -3.24 24.80
C GLU A 16 -4.84 -2.48 23.67
N PRO A 17 -4.04 -3.19 22.87
CA PRO A 17 -3.21 -2.56 21.85
C PRO A 17 -4.06 -1.89 20.76
N PHE A 18 -3.64 -0.71 20.37
CA PHE A 18 -4.22 0.07 19.27
C PHE A 18 -4.10 -0.70 17.95
N GLY A 19 -5.24 -1.00 17.35
CA GLY A 19 -5.33 -1.59 16.03
C GLY A 19 -6.51 -1.01 15.26
N LEU A 20 -6.59 -1.26 13.95
CA LEU A 20 -7.77 -0.88 13.18
C LEU A 20 -9.03 -1.36 13.90
N PRO A 21 -10.04 -0.48 14.09
CA PRO A 21 -11.19 -0.78 14.91
C PRO A 21 -12.00 -1.91 14.30
N SER A 22 -12.48 -2.78 15.15
CA SER A 22 -13.35 -3.83 14.72
C SER A 22 -14.79 -3.36 14.66
N LEU A 23 -15.43 -3.69 13.57
CA LEU A 23 -16.87 -3.55 13.43
C LEU A 23 -17.64 -4.50 14.35
N GLY A 24 -17.02 -5.57 14.81
CA GLY A 24 -17.59 -6.43 15.84
C GLY A 24 -17.82 -5.66 17.14
N ASP A 25 -16.93 -4.73 17.49
CA ASP A 25 -17.13 -3.87 18.66
C ASP A 25 -18.24 -2.84 18.41
N LEU A 26 -18.26 -2.18 17.26
CA LEU A 26 -19.35 -1.26 16.90
C LEU A 26 -20.71 -1.97 17.00
N TRP A 27 -20.79 -3.23 16.56
CA TRP A 27 -22.00 -4.04 16.65
C TRP A 27 -22.40 -4.34 18.09
N LYS A 28 -21.46 -4.70 18.97
CA LYS A 28 -21.74 -4.88 20.40
C LYS A 28 -22.30 -3.60 21.01
N PHE A 29 -21.77 -2.44 20.64
CA PHE A 29 -22.26 -1.15 21.12
C PHE A 29 -23.65 -0.82 20.59
N THR A 30 -23.97 -1.14 19.33
CA THR A 30 -25.31 -1.00 18.77
C THR A 30 -26.32 -1.83 19.57
N LYS A 31 -25.98 -3.06 19.95
CA LYS A 31 -26.78 -3.91 20.81
C LYS A 31 -26.99 -3.28 22.19
N PHE A 32 -25.94 -2.77 22.83
CA PHE A 32 -26.06 -2.07 24.11
C PHE A 32 -26.89 -0.81 24.02
N ALA A 33 -26.85 -0.07 22.91
CA ALA A 33 -27.65 1.10 22.71
C ALA A 33 -29.18 0.73 22.65
N PHE A 34 -29.53 -0.36 21.96
CA PHE A 34 -30.90 -0.88 21.97
C PHE A 34 -31.34 -1.40 23.36
N GLU A 35 -30.45 -2.02 24.12
CA GLU A 35 -30.69 -2.44 25.49
C GLU A 35 -30.98 -1.24 26.40
N LEU A 36 -30.26 -0.10 26.20
CA LEU A 36 -30.57 1.16 26.89
C LEU A 36 -32.01 1.63 26.59
N GLY A 37 -32.37 1.69 25.31
CA GLY A 37 -33.71 2.04 24.89
C GLY A 37 -34.79 1.16 25.54
N GLY A 38 -34.56 -0.15 25.59
CA GLY A 38 -35.42 -1.11 26.27
C GLY A 38 -35.59 -0.85 27.77
N LYS A 39 -34.47 -0.60 28.48
CA LYS A 39 -34.46 -0.28 29.92
C LYS A 39 -35.19 1.04 30.23
N ILE A 40 -34.94 2.09 29.42
CA ILE A 40 -35.65 3.37 29.59
C ILE A 40 -37.13 3.20 29.36
N LYS A 41 -37.55 2.44 28.33
CA LYS A 41 -38.98 2.16 28.07
C LYS A 41 -39.67 1.40 29.21
N SER A 42 -38.99 0.37 29.76
CA SER A 42 -39.52 -0.36 30.92
C SER A 42 -39.66 0.53 32.17
N GLY A 43 -38.84 1.58 32.28
CA GLY A 43 -38.98 2.60 33.33
C GLY A 43 -40.22 3.47 33.18
N TYR A 44 -40.76 3.66 31.96
CA TYR A 44 -41.98 4.45 31.72
C TYR A 44 -43.23 3.87 32.38
N ASP A 45 -43.37 2.55 32.43
CA ASP A 45 -44.51 1.89 33.10
C ASP A 45 -44.51 2.17 34.59
N VAL A 46 -43.31 2.46 35.16
CA VAL A 46 -43.15 2.84 36.57
C VAL A 46 -43.45 4.33 36.78
N ILE A 47 -43.18 5.20 35.80
CA ILE A 47 -43.46 6.66 35.90
C ILE A 47 -44.94 6.94 36.05
N GLU A 48 -45.80 6.15 35.44
CA GLU A 48 -47.26 6.33 35.46
C GLU A 48 -47.87 6.16 36.85
N GLY A 49 -47.19 5.46 37.76
CA GLY A 49 -47.60 5.24 39.16
C GLY A 49 -46.96 6.20 40.18
N LEU A 50 -46.06 7.09 39.72
CA LEU A 50 -45.25 7.91 40.63
C LEU A 50 -45.98 9.21 41.03
N ILE A 51 -46.45 9.27 42.29
CA ILE A 51 -47.04 10.45 42.91
C ILE A 51 -46.05 11.16 43.86
N ASN A 52 -44.83 10.60 44.09
CA ASN A 52 -43.91 11.06 45.11
C ASN A 52 -42.61 11.60 44.52
N PRO A 53 -42.13 12.83 44.88
CA PRO A 53 -40.88 13.43 44.43
C PRO A 53 -39.65 12.54 44.61
N ASP A 54 -39.54 11.81 45.73
CA ASP A 54 -38.37 10.93 46.00
C ASP A 54 -38.23 9.78 45.00
N GLN A 55 -39.37 9.24 44.51
CA GLN A 55 -39.35 8.18 43.49
C GLN A 55 -38.97 8.71 42.14
N THR A 56 -39.30 9.95 41.83
CA THR A 56 -38.92 10.66 40.59
C THR A 56 -37.42 10.87 40.54
N GLU A 57 -36.81 11.35 41.64
CA GLU A 57 -35.37 11.55 41.71
C GLU A 57 -34.58 10.24 41.58
N LYS A 58 -35.10 9.17 42.21
CA LYS A 58 -34.53 7.82 42.10
C LYS A 58 -34.54 7.31 40.65
N LEU A 59 -35.62 7.52 39.91
CA LEU A 59 -35.74 7.06 38.52
C LEU A 59 -34.82 7.86 37.58
N ILE A 60 -34.75 9.18 37.75
CA ILE A 60 -33.78 10.04 37.05
C ILE A 60 -32.36 9.51 37.30
N GLY A 61 -32.04 9.22 38.56
CA GLY A 61 -30.74 8.65 38.93
C GLY A 61 -30.43 7.32 38.25
N GLN A 62 -31.44 6.43 38.11
CA GLN A 62 -31.28 5.18 37.38
C GLN A 62 -31.03 5.39 35.87
N ILE A 63 -31.81 6.27 35.22
CA ILE A 63 -31.57 6.62 33.80
C ILE A 63 -30.17 7.18 33.61
N LEU A 64 -29.75 8.12 34.44
CA LEU A 64 -28.42 8.73 34.36
C LEU A 64 -27.29 7.71 34.58
N THR A 65 -27.49 6.72 35.46
CA THR A 65 -26.51 5.64 35.70
C THR A 65 -26.33 4.78 34.47
N GLU A 66 -27.40 4.36 33.82
CA GLU A 66 -27.39 3.56 32.60
C GLU A 66 -26.78 4.35 31.42
N VAL A 67 -27.16 5.63 31.29
CA VAL A 67 -26.58 6.54 30.28
C VAL A 67 -25.09 6.71 30.50
N THR A 68 -24.64 6.92 31.76
CA THR A 68 -23.19 7.07 32.06
C THR A 68 -22.42 5.80 31.78
N ALA A 69 -23.01 4.62 32.00
CA ALA A 69 -22.36 3.35 31.67
C ALA A 69 -22.15 3.17 30.17
N ILE A 70 -23.10 3.63 29.36
CA ILE A 70 -23.03 3.55 27.90
C ILE A 70 -22.10 4.62 27.33
N THR A 71 -22.15 5.87 27.82
CA THR A 71 -21.26 6.91 27.34
C THR A 71 -19.79 6.56 27.56
N LYS A 72 -19.44 5.99 28.72
CA LYS A 72 -18.07 5.47 28.95
C LYS A 72 -17.65 4.41 27.93
N LYS A 73 -18.57 3.55 27.50
CA LYS A 73 -18.29 2.55 26.49
C LYS A 73 -18.12 3.19 25.11
N VAL A 74 -18.95 4.19 24.76
CA VAL A 74 -18.86 4.95 23.51
C VAL A 74 -17.52 5.70 23.42
N ASP A 75 -17.12 6.38 24.49
CA ASP A 75 -15.82 7.08 24.56
C ASP A 75 -14.64 6.07 24.42
N ALA A 76 -14.73 4.91 25.09
CA ALA A 76 -13.72 3.86 24.94
C ALA A 76 -13.67 3.30 23.52
N LEU A 77 -14.79 3.24 22.82
CA LEU A 77 -14.85 2.84 21.41
C LEU A 77 -14.15 3.87 20.52
N GLU A 78 -14.39 5.15 20.71
CA GLU A 78 -13.74 6.22 19.96
C GLU A 78 -12.21 6.15 20.08
N VAL A 79 -11.68 6.01 21.29
CA VAL A 79 -10.24 5.84 21.53
C VAL A 79 -9.70 4.60 20.81
N ARG A 80 -10.45 3.49 20.79
CA ARG A 80 -10.05 2.28 20.06
C ARG A 80 -10.11 2.47 18.55
N LEU A 81 -11.08 3.25 18.07
CA LEU A 81 -11.28 3.47 16.65
C LEU A 81 -10.21 4.39 16.06
N ASP A 82 -9.42 5.09 16.88
CA ASP A 82 -8.42 6.10 16.46
C ASP A 82 -8.94 6.93 15.26
N ILE A 83 -10.18 7.41 15.40
CA ILE A 83 -10.89 8.10 14.31
C ILE A 83 -10.25 9.47 14.12
N LYS A 84 -9.51 9.59 13.03
CA LYS A 84 -8.84 10.83 12.64
C LYS A 84 -9.55 11.44 11.43
N LEU A 85 -10.85 11.73 11.59
CA LEU A 85 -11.63 12.32 10.51
C LEU A 85 -10.99 13.61 9.98
N ASP A 86 -10.43 14.42 10.88
CA ASP A 86 -9.73 15.65 10.50
C ASP A 86 -8.55 15.38 9.57
N GLN A 87 -7.74 14.36 9.85
CA GLN A 87 -6.63 13.98 8.99
C GLN A 87 -7.10 13.40 7.64
N ILE A 88 -8.24 12.70 7.63
CA ILE A 88 -8.84 12.20 6.38
C ILE A 88 -9.35 13.37 5.56
N VAL A 89 -10.08 14.30 6.17
CA VAL A 89 -10.61 15.51 5.50
C VAL A 89 -9.45 16.36 5.00
N GLU A 90 -8.44 16.62 5.82
CA GLU A 90 -7.25 17.39 5.46
C GLU A 90 -6.49 16.73 4.29
N SER A 91 -6.25 15.42 4.34
CA SER A 91 -5.61 14.68 3.25
C SER A 91 -6.47 14.63 1.97
N LEU A 92 -7.79 14.66 2.09
CA LEU A 92 -8.71 14.74 0.96
C LEU A 92 -8.72 16.16 0.39
N VAL A 93 -8.77 17.19 1.22
CA VAL A 93 -8.73 18.60 0.82
C VAL A 93 -7.43 18.95 0.11
N GLU A 94 -6.27 18.52 0.60
CA GLU A 94 -4.99 18.71 -0.09
C GLU A 94 -4.94 18.10 -1.50
N ARG A 95 -5.72 17.03 -1.74
CA ARG A 95 -5.79 16.34 -3.04
C ARG A 95 -6.81 16.96 -3.98
N ILE A 96 -7.84 17.56 -3.44
CA ILE A 96 -9.08 17.98 -4.13
C ILE A 96 -8.96 19.38 -4.75
N THR A 97 -7.85 20.06 -4.66
CA THR A 97 -7.60 21.30 -5.44
C THR A 97 -7.91 21.16 -6.93
N LEU A 98 -8.20 19.94 -7.40
CA LEU A 98 -8.55 19.61 -8.81
C LEU A 98 -10.03 19.32 -9.05
N VAL A 99 -10.89 19.09 -8.03
CA VAL A 99 -12.31 18.70 -8.25
C VAL A 99 -13.24 19.43 -7.26
N GLN A 100 -13.78 20.55 -7.68
CA GLN A 100 -14.62 21.46 -6.87
C GLN A 100 -15.89 20.83 -6.23
N LYS A 101 -16.37 19.68 -6.68
CA LYS A 101 -17.61 19.07 -6.17
C LYS A 101 -17.43 18.29 -4.87
N LEU A 102 -16.28 17.63 -4.67
CA LEU A 102 -16.04 16.82 -3.49
C LEU A 102 -15.87 17.67 -2.24
N ASP A 103 -15.22 18.81 -2.37
CA ASP A 103 -14.97 19.77 -1.30
C ASP A 103 -16.26 20.17 -0.55
N ALA A 104 -17.32 20.51 -1.27
CA ALA A 104 -18.54 20.99 -0.66
C ALA A 104 -19.24 19.92 0.17
N SER A 105 -19.40 18.70 -0.37
CA SER A 105 -20.11 17.61 0.30
C SER A 105 -19.34 17.04 1.50
N PHE A 106 -18.01 16.92 1.39
CA PHE A 106 -17.18 16.48 2.52
C PHE A 106 -17.11 17.53 3.61
N LEU A 107 -16.97 18.79 3.25
CA LEU A 107 -16.94 19.89 4.22
C LEU A 107 -18.30 20.00 4.94
N GLU A 108 -19.39 19.81 4.23
CA GLU A 108 -20.75 19.79 4.81
C GLU A 108 -20.92 18.60 5.77
N LEU A 109 -20.49 17.40 5.35
CA LEU A 109 -20.48 16.21 6.20
C LEU A 109 -19.66 16.42 7.46
N HIS A 110 -18.44 16.96 7.34
CA HIS A 110 -17.56 17.25 8.47
C HIS A 110 -18.20 18.23 9.45
N LYS A 111 -18.75 19.35 8.97
CA LYS A 111 -19.41 20.33 9.82
C LYS A 111 -20.58 19.72 10.62
N MET A 112 -21.35 18.84 10.01
CA MET A 112 -22.47 18.18 10.70
C MET A 112 -21.99 17.19 11.76
N ILE A 113 -20.93 16.44 11.48
CA ILE A 113 -20.33 15.50 12.44
C ILE A 113 -19.78 16.27 13.64
N VAL A 114 -18.95 17.31 13.42
CA VAL A 114 -18.41 18.14 14.49
C VAL A 114 -19.52 18.73 15.35
N ARG A 115 -20.60 19.21 14.74
CA ARG A 115 -21.75 19.75 15.52
C ARG A 115 -22.43 18.67 16.38
N ILE A 116 -22.52 17.43 15.91
CA ILE A 116 -23.08 16.32 16.73
C ILE A 116 -22.08 15.95 17.85
N ASP A 117 -20.77 16.01 17.60
CA ASP A 117 -19.75 15.78 18.61
C ASP A 117 -19.77 16.88 19.70
N ASP A 118 -19.93 18.14 19.33
CA ASP A 118 -20.16 19.23 20.30
C ASP A 118 -21.42 19.00 21.15
N MET A 119 -22.50 18.53 20.53
CA MET A 119 -23.71 18.13 21.26
C MET A 119 -23.44 16.96 22.22
N TRP A 120 -22.63 16.00 21.81
CA TRP A 120 -22.23 14.87 22.66
C TRP A 120 -21.42 15.31 23.87
N GLU A 121 -20.47 16.19 23.73
CA GLU A 121 -19.67 16.74 24.85
C GLU A 121 -20.57 17.50 25.85
N ASN A 122 -21.50 18.31 25.34
CA ASN A 122 -22.50 18.96 26.19
C ASN A 122 -23.37 17.94 26.92
N PHE A 123 -23.83 16.91 26.23
CA PHE A 123 -24.62 15.84 26.82
C PHE A 123 -23.87 15.10 27.93
N LEU A 124 -22.58 14.78 27.72
CA LEU A 124 -21.72 14.18 28.73
C LEU A 124 -21.58 15.08 29.96
N SER A 125 -21.45 16.40 29.76
CA SER A 125 -21.38 17.36 30.84
C SER A 125 -22.67 17.41 31.65
N TYR A 126 -23.83 17.43 30.97
CA TYR A 126 -25.16 17.44 31.64
C TYR A 126 -25.42 16.15 32.40
N THR A 127 -25.07 14.99 31.84
CA THR A 127 -25.31 13.69 32.51
C THR A 127 -24.40 13.50 33.72
N LYS A 128 -23.16 13.98 33.70
CA LYS A 128 -22.22 13.85 34.84
C LYS A 128 -22.53 14.82 35.98
N GLN A 129 -23.08 15.99 35.71
CA GLN A 129 -23.25 17.06 36.69
C GLN A 129 -24.62 17.75 36.60
N MET A 130 -25.70 16.95 36.38
CA MET A 130 -27.05 17.46 36.15
C MET A 130 -27.48 18.48 37.19
N GLN A 131 -27.14 18.29 38.48
CA GLN A 131 -27.50 19.19 39.59
C GLN A 131 -26.85 20.60 39.48
N LYS A 132 -25.82 20.77 38.65
CA LYS A 132 -25.17 22.07 38.45
C LYS A 132 -25.82 22.94 37.37
N PHE A 133 -26.67 22.34 36.55
CA PHE A 133 -27.32 23.04 35.46
C PHE A 133 -28.79 23.37 35.83
N ASN A 134 -29.26 24.49 35.32
CA ASN A 134 -30.65 24.85 35.54
C ASN A 134 -31.58 23.97 34.64
N ASN A 135 -32.82 23.82 35.06
CA ASN A 135 -33.82 23.01 34.34
C ASN A 135 -34.09 23.51 32.92
N ASP A 136 -33.99 24.81 32.67
CA ASP A 136 -34.21 25.39 31.35
C ASP A 136 -33.08 24.98 30.36
N THR A 137 -31.83 24.90 30.84
CA THR A 137 -30.70 24.44 30.04
C THR A 137 -30.85 22.99 29.63
N ILE A 138 -31.23 22.12 30.58
CA ILE A 138 -31.44 20.70 30.31
C ILE A 138 -32.68 20.51 29.44
N GLY A 139 -33.76 21.21 29.72
CA GLY A 139 -34.99 21.19 28.92
C GLY A 139 -34.73 21.68 27.48
N GLY A 140 -33.93 22.73 27.31
CA GLY A 140 -33.53 23.23 26.00
C GLY A 140 -32.71 22.20 25.21
N PHE A 141 -31.74 21.50 25.86
CA PHE A 141 -31.02 20.42 25.23
C PHE A 141 -31.96 19.26 24.80
N ILE A 142 -32.87 18.85 25.67
CA ILE A 142 -33.87 17.82 25.36
C ILE A 142 -34.66 18.19 24.10
N ASP A 143 -35.09 19.44 24.00
CA ASP A 143 -35.81 19.91 22.81
C ASP A 143 -34.95 19.89 21.53
N VAL A 144 -33.68 20.28 21.61
CA VAL A 144 -32.74 20.21 20.47
C VAL A 144 -32.47 18.75 20.07
N ALA A 145 -32.38 17.84 21.03
CA ALA A 145 -32.09 16.44 20.78
C ALA A 145 -33.27 15.64 20.22
N THR A 146 -34.51 16.06 20.59
CA THR A 146 -35.76 15.33 20.25
C THR A 146 -36.65 16.04 19.23
N GLY A 147 -36.46 17.35 19.04
CA GLY A 147 -37.29 18.18 18.15
C GLY A 147 -36.85 18.09 16.67
N PRO A 148 -37.79 18.43 15.76
CA PRO A 148 -37.52 18.43 14.32
C PRO A 148 -36.94 19.77 13.80
N GLN A 149 -36.54 20.67 14.71
CA GLN A 149 -36.06 21.98 14.31
C GLN A 149 -34.79 21.90 13.45
N GLN A 150 -34.64 22.86 12.51
CA GLN A 150 -33.48 22.98 11.64
C GLN A 150 -32.18 23.13 12.47
N GLY A 151 -31.21 22.31 12.16
CA GLY A 151 -29.92 22.26 12.86
C GLY A 151 -29.96 21.60 14.22
N GLY A 152 -31.13 21.01 14.63
CA GLY A 152 -31.25 20.10 15.76
C GLY A 152 -30.66 18.71 15.43
N LEU A 153 -30.52 17.87 16.46
CA LEU A 153 -29.90 16.55 16.31
C LEU A 153 -30.59 15.67 15.25
N GLN A 154 -31.91 15.64 15.23
CA GLN A 154 -32.67 14.82 14.29
C GLN A 154 -32.50 15.28 12.84
N ASP A 155 -32.42 16.59 12.62
CA ASP A 155 -32.19 17.20 11.31
C ASP A 155 -30.80 16.92 10.81
N LEU A 156 -29.77 17.06 11.67
CA LEU A 156 -28.38 16.76 11.31
C LEU A 156 -28.19 15.29 10.92
N LEU A 157 -28.73 14.35 11.69
CA LEU A 157 -28.67 12.92 11.38
C LEU A 157 -29.36 12.59 10.06
N GLU A 158 -30.48 13.25 9.75
CA GLU A 158 -31.19 13.06 8.50
C GLU A 158 -30.41 13.65 7.30
N GLN A 159 -29.78 14.81 7.46
CA GLN A 159 -28.94 15.43 6.44
C GLN A 159 -27.72 14.56 6.14
N ILE A 160 -27.01 14.06 7.16
CA ILE A 160 -25.92 13.09 6.99
C ILE A 160 -26.39 11.87 6.20
N HIS A 161 -27.55 11.32 6.57
CA HIS A 161 -28.10 10.15 5.87
C HIS A 161 -28.32 10.44 4.38
N ARG A 162 -28.84 11.60 4.01
CA ARG A 162 -29.08 11.99 2.62
C ARG A 162 -27.80 12.17 1.81
N LEU A 163 -26.72 12.65 2.44
CA LEU A 163 -25.41 12.79 1.77
C LEU A 163 -24.78 11.42 1.47
N ILE A 164 -24.99 10.43 2.32
CA ILE A 164 -24.36 9.11 2.20
C ILE A 164 -25.21 8.15 1.36
N VAL A 165 -26.50 8.16 1.56
CA VAL A 165 -27.44 7.22 0.91
C VAL A 165 -28.24 7.98 -0.13
N PRO A 166 -27.94 7.79 -1.43
CA PRO A 166 -28.66 8.48 -2.49
C PRO A 166 -30.13 8.05 -2.48
N LEU A 167 -31.03 9.03 -2.60
CA LEU A 167 -32.44 8.78 -2.80
C LEU A 167 -32.62 8.01 -4.12
N ARG A 168 -33.56 7.05 -4.16
CA ARG A 168 -33.85 6.21 -5.35
C ARG A 168 -34.15 7.00 -6.61
N THR A 169 -34.56 8.26 -6.50
CA THR A 169 -34.89 9.17 -7.58
C THR A 169 -33.83 10.25 -7.86
N ALA A 170 -32.89 10.46 -6.96
CA ALA A 170 -31.75 11.35 -7.19
C ALA A 170 -30.67 10.59 -7.98
N HIS A 171 -30.02 11.29 -8.88
CA HIS A 171 -28.89 10.71 -9.61
C HIS A 171 -27.85 10.18 -8.60
N ILE A 172 -27.49 8.91 -8.75
CA ILE A 172 -26.50 8.17 -7.91
C ILE A 172 -25.19 8.96 -7.73
N ARG A 173 -24.94 9.97 -8.55
CA ARG A 173 -23.76 10.84 -8.58
C ARG A 173 -23.54 11.74 -7.35
N ASP A 174 -24.49 11.84 -6.44
CA ASP A 174 -24.43 12.80 -5.33
C ASP A 174 -24.09 12.14 -3.98
N SER A 175 -23.83 10.83 -3.93
CA SER A 175 -23.36 10.17 -2.72
C SER A 175 -21.88 10.45 -2.48
N VAL A 176 -21.52 10.82 -1.25
CA VAL A 176 -20.12 11.03 -0.84
C VAL A 176 -19.21 9.85 -1.20
N PHE A 177 -19.65 8.61 -1.01
CA PHE A 177 -18.87 7.42 -1.38
C PHE A 177 -18.67 7.29 -2.89
N LEU A 178 -19.68 7.62 -3.69
CA LEU A 178 -19.57 7.54 -5.15
C LEU A 178 -18.71 8.67 -5.71
N THR A 179 -18.87 9.87 -5.20
CA THR A 179 -18.01 11.01 -5.58
C THR A 179 -16.55 10.72 -5.27
N LEU A 180 -16.26 10.11 -4.11
CA LEU A 180 -14.91 9.65 -3.76
C LEU A 180 -14.36 8.63 -4.76
N LEU A 181 -15.18 7.67 -5.20
CA LEU A 181 -14.76 6.65 -6.17
C LEU A 181 -14.53 7.23 -7.58
N GLU A 182 -15.34 8.20 -8.01
CA GLU A 182 -15.15 8.90 -9.28
C GLU A 182 -13.85 9.72 -9.28
N GLU A 183 -13.57 10.43 -8.20
CA GLU A 183 -12.30 11.14 -8.05
C GLU A 183 -11.10 10.20 -8.07
N GLN A 184 -11.22 9.05 -7.40
CA GLN A 184 -10.17 8.04 -7.41
C GLN A 184 -9.82 7.55 -8.80
N LYS A 185 -10.81 7.41 -9.70
CA LYS A 185 -10.56 7.10 -11.10
C LYS A 185 -9.82 8.22 -11.81
N ALA A 186 -10.22 9.47 -11.58
CA ALA A 186 -9.62 10.64 -12.21
C ALA A 186 -8.17 10.88 -11.74
N THR A 187 -7.88 10.60 -10.48
CA THR A 187 -6.57 10.86 -9.86
C THR A 187 -5.68 9.62 -9.74
N GLN A 188 -6.10 8.46 -10.27
CA GLN A 188 -5.41 7.18 -10.12
C GLN A 188 -3.92 7.21 -10.53
N LEU A 189 -3.55 8.04 -11.52
CA LEU A 189 -2.17 8.17 -11.97
C LEU A 189 -1.28 8.98 -11.02
N ILE A 190 -1.85 9.95 -10.32
CA ILE A 190 -1.08 10.90 -9.48
C ILE A 190 -1.18 10.60 -7.99
N THR A 191 -2.12 9.75 -7.57
CA THR A 191 -2.33 9.44 -6.15
C THR A 191 -1.32 8.40 -5.65
N CYS A 192 -0.45 8.79 -4.71
CA CYS A 192 0.56 7.96 -4.06
C CYS A 192 0.86 8.50 -2.64
N ASP A 193 1.70 7.83 -1.85
CA ASP A 193 2.04 8.18 -0.45
C ASP A 193 0.82 8.36 0.46
N GLN A 194 -0.23 7.62 0.21
CA GLN A 194 -1.43 7.71 1.02
C GLN A 194 -1.27 6.93 2.32
N PRO A 195 -1.77 7.46 3.45
CA PRO A 195 -1.77 6.73 4.72
C PRO A 195 -2.67 5.50 4.66
N LEU A 196 -3.72 5.55 3.82
CA LEU A 196 -4.70 4.47 3.62
C LEU A 196 -4.98 4.25 2.15
N SER A 197 -5.36 3.02 1.80
CA SER A 197 -5.97 2.73 0.51
C SER A 197 -7.34 3.39 0.40
N ASN A 198 -7.85 3.52 -0.81
CA ASN A 198 -9.21 4.02 -1.05
C ASN A 198 -10.27 3.19 -0.31
N TYR A 199 -10.07 1.88 -0.28
CA TYR A 199 -10.83 0.95 0.53
C TYR A 199 -10.77 1.31 2.03
N GLY A 200 -9.59 1.58 2.57
CA GLY A 200 -9.38 1.99 3.96
C GLY A 200 -10.04 3.33 4.28
N THR A 201 -10.00 4.29 3.37
CA THR A 201 -10.64 5.62 3.53
C THR A 201 -12.16 5.48 3.65
N ILE A 202 -12.81 4.69 2.75
CA ILE A 202 -14.25 4.44 2.82
C ILE A 202 -14.62 3.76 4.13
N TYR A 203 -13.80 2.81 4.58
CA TYR A 203 -14.00 2.14 5.86
C TYR A 203 -13.94 3.12 7.04
N GLN A 204 -12.97 4.02 7.07
CA GLN A 204 -12.88 5.03 8.14
C GLN A 204 -14.06 6.00 8.13
N ILE A 205 -14.50 6.48 6.96
CA ILE A 205 -15.70 7.31 6.86
C ILE A 205 -16.92 6.55 7.41
N TYR A 206 -17.06 5.29 7.04
CA TYR A 206 -18.16 4.44 7.55
C TYR A 206 -18.13 4.30 9.08
N THR A 207 -16.95 4.05 9.66
CA THR A 207 -16.83 3.89 11.12
C THR A 207 -17.14 5.19 11.87
N THR A 208 -16.72 6.33 11.33
CA THR A 208 -17.06 7.66 11.86
C THR A 208 -18.56 7.90 11.83
N LEU A 209 -19.20 7.64 10.67
CA LEU A 209 -20.66 7.78 10.54
C LEU A 209 -21.42 6.89 11.52
N ALA A 210 -20.98 5.65 11.68
CA ALA A 210 -21.61 4.72 12.59
C ALA A 210 -21.46 5.13 14.06
N LEU A 211 -20.32 5.72 14.44
CA LEU A 211 -20.10 6.29 15.78
C LEU A 211 -20.97 7.53 16.01
N THR A 212 -21.01 8.44 15.04
CA THR A 212 -21.86 9.65 15.10
C THR A 212 -23.33 9.29 15.23
N GLU A 213 -23.80 8.30 14.46
CA GLU A 213 -25.18 7.81 14.55
C GLU A 213 -25.47 7.17 15.91
N LEU A 214 -24.52 6.41 16.48
CA LEU A 214 -24.64 5.82 17.81
C LEU A 214 -24.75 6.90 18.89
N ARG A 215 -23.90 7.94 18.85
CA ARG A 215 -23.96 9.10 19.74
C ARG A 215 -25.32 9.80 19.64
N GLY A 216 -25.75 10.06 18.42
CA GLY A 216 -27.04 10.67 18.13
C GLY A 216 -28.22 9.89 18.71
N TYR A 217 -28.21 8.56 18.52
CA TYR A 217 -29.21 7.67 19.06
C TYR A 217 -29.23 7.67 20.60
N VAL A 218 -28.08 7.56 21.26
CA VAL A 218 -27.98 7.58 22.74
C VAL A 218 -28.53 8.90 23.31
N MET A 219 -28.14 10.04 22.72
CA MET A 219 -28.64 11.36 23.10
C MET A 219 -30.18 11.44 22.95
N THR A 220 -30.70 10.96 21.84
CA THR A 220 -32.13 10.97 21.52
C THR A 220 -32.93 10.16 22.52
N VAL A 221 -32.53 8.90 22.75
CA VAL A 221 -33.26 7.99 23.65
C VAL A 221 -33.19 8.45 25.10
N ALA A 222 -31.99 8.90 25.57
CA ALA A 222 -31.85 9.47 26.91
C ALA A 222 -32.69 10.73 27.09
N SER A 223 -32.73 11.62 26.09
CA SER A 223 -33.55 12.83 26.12
C SER A 223 -35.04 12.52 26.18
N TYR A 224 -35.53 11.53 25.40
CA TYR A 224 -36.92 11.07 25.53
C TYR A 224 -37.19 10.46 26.91
N GLY A 225 -36.24 9.74 27.51
CA GLY A 225 -36.35 9.20 28.85
C GLY A 225 -36.47 10.28 29.93
N LEU A 226 -35.81 11.39 29.77
CA LEU A 226 -35.87 12.54 30.69
C LEU A 226 -37.04 13.50 30.43
N LYS A 227 -37.55 13.55 29.20
CA LYS A 227 -38.56 14.50 28.75
C LYS A 227 -39.82 14.57 29.60
N PRO A 228 -40.40 13.44 30.14
CA PRO A 228 -41.56 13.46 31.00
C PRO A 228 -41.39 14.27 32.30
N PHE A 229 -40.17 14.41 32.79
CA PHE A 229 -39.86 15.20 34.00
C PHE A 229 -39.85 16.72 33.76
N PHE A 230 -39.73 17.13 32.50
CA PHE A 230 -39.74 18.53 32.08
C PHE A 230 -41.02 18.93 31.37
N LYS A 231 -41.66 17.98 30.65
CA LYS A 231 -42.89 18.20 29.88
C LYS A 231 -43.82 17.01 30.03
N LYS A 232 -45.10 17.29 30.37
CA LYS A 232 -46.09 16.26 30.46
C LYS A 232 -46.24 15.51 29.14
N GLY A 233 -46.23 14.19 29.16
CA GLY A 233 -46.43 13.34 27.98
C GLY A 233 -45.78 11.96 28.09
N LYS A 234 -46.25 11.06 27.22
CA LYS A 234 -45.68 9.72 27.01
C LYS A 234 -44.94 9.75 25.67
N TYR A 235 -43.68 9.32 25.64
CA TYR A 235 -42.84 9.41 24.45
C TYR A 235 -42.35 8.04 23.98
N ILE A 236 -43.11 6.96 24.29
CA ILE A 236 -42.76 5.58 23.91
C ILE A 236 -42.77 5.42 22.38
N GLY A 237 -43.78 5.99 21.70
CA GLY A 237 -43.87 5.94 20.25
C GLY A 237 -42.74 6.64 19.53
N GLU A 238 -42.30 7.79 20.07
CA GLU A 238 -41.17 8.54 19.57
C GLU A 238 -39.83 7.78 19.77
N MET A 239 -39.70 7.08 20.90
CA MET A 239 -38.53 6.20 21.15
C MET A 239 -38.54 5.00 20.19
N ASP A 240 -39.71 4.38 19.91
CA ASP A 240 -39.81 3.32 18.92
C ASP A 240 -39.44 3.81 17.51
N ASN A 241 -39.86 5.02 17.17
CA ASN A 241 -39.47 5.66 15.91
C ASN A 241 -37.95 5.96 15.87
N ALA A 242 -37.36 6.40 16.97
CA ALA A 242 -35.91 6.61 17.07
C ALA A 242 -35.14 5.29 16.90
N ASP A 243 -35.59 4.19 17.51
CA ASP A 243 -35.06 2.83 17.32
C ASP A 243 -35.07 2.43 15.83
N ALA A 244 -36.23 2.62 15.18
CA ALA A 244 -36.42 2.25 13.79
C ALA A 244 -35.51 3.08 12.85
N LYS A 245 -35.44 4.39 13.06
CA LYS A 245 -34.57 5.28 12.29
C LYS A 245 -33.09 4.93 12.46
N PHE A 246 -32.64 4.67 13.69
CA PHE A 246 -31.27 4.26 13.97
C PHE A 246 -30.94 2.95 13.26
N ALA A 247 -31.80 1.94 13.36
CA ALA A 247 -31.62 0.66 12.68
C ALA A 247 -31.52 0.84 11.15
N MET A 248 -32.43 1.63 10.58
CA MET A 248 -32.46 1.92 9.14
C MET A 248 -31.18 2.63 8.68
N ARG A 249 -30.81 3.74 9.33
CA ARG A 249 -29.65 4.53 8.90
C ARG A 249 -28.37 3.72 9.01
N THR A 250 -28.18 2.98 10.12
CA THR A 250 -27.01 2.10 10.31
C THR A 250 -26.90 1.04 9.20
N GLN A 251 -28.01 0.40 8.82
CA GLN A 251 -28.02 -0.59 7.73
C GLN A 251 -27.73 0.05 6.37
N ASN A 252 -28.30 1.23 6.12
CA ASN A 252 -28.10 1.93 4.87
C ASN A 252 -26.64 2.39 4.71
N TYR A 253 -26.01 2.93 5.77
CA TYR A 253 -24.58 3.27 5.76
C TYR A 253 -23.70 2.05 5.49
N LEU A 254 -24.00 0.93 6.14
CA LEU A 254 -23.28 -0.31 5.91
C LEU A 254 -23.43 -0.80 4.46
N GLY A 255 -24.65 -0.78 3.93
CA GLY A 255 -24.92 -1.19 2.55
C GLY A 255 -24.16 -0.33 1.53
N ALA A 256 -24.20 1.01 1.71
CA ALA A 256 -23.48 1.94 0.87
C ALA A 256 -21.95 1.76 0.97
N ALA A 257 -21.42 1.61 2.19
CA ALA A 257 -20.01 1.36 2.41
C ALA A 257 -19.53 0.05 1.78
N LYS A 258 -20.26 -1.06 1.98
CA LYS A 258 -19.92 -2.36 1.36
C LYS A 258 -19.88 -2.29 -0.15
N GLN A 259 -20.85 -1.61 -0.75
CA GLN A 259 -20.89 -1.42 -2.21
C GLN A 259 -19.69 -0.62 -2.70
N ALA A 260 -19.39 0.49 -2.05
CA ALA A 260 -18.23 1.32 -2.39
C ALA A 260 -16.90 0.59 -2.17
N MET A 261 -16.75 -0.11 -1.04
CA MET A 261 -15.54 -0.90 -0.73
C MET A 261 -15.33 -2.06 -1.71
N GLY A 262 -16.40 -2.63 -2.27
CA GLY A 262 -16.32 -3.71 -3.27
C GLY A 262 -15.68 -3.29 -4.59
N ILE A 263 -15.69 -2.00 -4.91
CA ILE A 263 -15.11 -1.43 -6.14
C ILE A 263 -13.87 -0.57 -5.86
N ALA A 264 -13.62 -0.20 -4.61
CA ALA A 264 -12.50 0.65 -4.23
C ALA A 264 -11.15 -0.05 -4.42
N HIS A 265 -10.15 0.70 -4.86
CA HIS A 265 -8.78 0.21 -4.93
C HIS A 265 -8.21 -0.06 -3.54
N LYS A 266 -7.53 -1.21 -3.40
CA LYS A 266 -6.89 -1.66 -2.15
C LYS A 266 -5.38 -1.45 -2.17
N ASP A 267 -4.83 -1.06 -3.32
CA ASP A 267 -3.40 -0.86 -3.50
C ASP A 267 -2.92 0.47 -2.94
N ILE A 268 -1.71 0.44 -2.45
CA ILE A 268 -0.95 1.60 -1.98
C ILE A 268 0.41 1.56 -2.63
N ARG A 269 0.92 2.72 -3.03
CA ARG A 269 2.20 2.89 -3.68
C ARG A 269 2.91 4.16 -3.22
N ARG A 270 4.23 4.20 -3.39
CA ARG A 270 5.05 5.38 -3.10
C ARG A 270 5.15 6.31 -4.30
N CYS A 271 5.16 7.60 -4.01
CA CYS A 271 5.58 8.66 -4.94
C CYS A 271 7.10 8.60 -5.18
N ASP A 272 7.57 9.39 -6.08
CA ASP A 272 9.00 9.68 -6.17
C ASP A 272 9.48 10.40 -4.90
N PRO A 273 10.70 10.12 -4.42
CA PRO A 273 11.17 10.70 -3.17
C PRO A 273 11.30 12.23 -3.28
N ARG A 274 10.71 12.97 -2.34
CA ARG A 274 10.68 14.46 -2.36
C ARG A 274 12.08 15.08 -2.41
N GLU A 275 13.07 14.43 -1.79
CA GLU A 275 14.46 14.87 -1.74
C GLU A 275 15.28 14.50 -2.99
N GLY A 276 14.65 13.90 -3.99
CA GLY A 276 15.32 13.34 -5.16
C GLY A 276 15.81 11.90 -4.97
N TRP A 277 16.19 11.29 -6.06
CA TRP A 277 16.67 9.92 -6.09
C TRP A 277 18.07 9.80 -5.52
N ALA A 278 18.29 8.90 -4.56
CA ALA A 278 19.55 8.62 -3.90
C ALA A 278 19.91 7.13 -4.00
N ARG A 279 21.06 6.82 -4.61
CA ARG A 279 21.55 5.43 -4.78
C ARG A 279 21.67 4.71 -3.43
N GLY A 280 21.19 3.47 -3.34
CA GLY A 280 21.24 2.64 -2.14
C GLY A 280 20.25 3.03 -1.05
N ARG A 281 19.55 4.18 -1.19
CA ARG A 281 18.53 4.66 -0.25
C ARG A 281 17.13 4.64 -0.85
N SER A 282 16.94 5.26 -2.00
CA SER A 282 15.65 5.29 -2.68
C SER A 282 15.63 4.57 -4.02
N PHE A 283 16.80 4.23 -4.58
CA PHE A 283 16.87 3.37 -5.76
C PHE A 283 18.09 2.47 -5.76
N LEU A 284 17.95 1.35 -6.49
CA LEU A 284 19.01 0.41 -6.83
C LEU A 284 19.06 0.22 -8.34
N GLU A 285 20.24 -0.06 -8.87
CA GLU A 285 20.45 -0.30 -10.29
C GLU A 285 21.22 -1.59 -10.54
N LEU A 286 20.96 -2.21 -11.68
CA LEU A 286 21.80 -3.30 -12.17
C LEU A 286 23.10 -2.70 -12.75
N LYS A 287 24.23 -3.23 -12.32
CA LYS A 287 25.53 -2.73 -12.75
C LYS A 287 26.05 -3.54 -13.92
N ARG A 288 26.40 -2.86 -15.01
CA ARG A 288 27.15 -3.38 -16.16
C ARG A 288 26.51 -4.54 -16.92
N LEU A 289 25.19 -4.54 -17.01
CA LEU A 289 24.46 -5.59 -17.74
C LEU A 289 24.28 -5.22 -19.21
N PHE A 290 23.58 -4.13 -19.50
CA PHE A 290 23.36 -3.58 -20.83
C PHE A 290 24.02 -2.21 -20.91
N GLN A 291 25.05 -2.06 -21.75
CA GLN A 291 25.78 -0.79 -21.82
C GLN A 291 26.35 -0.57 -23.23
N ALA A 292 26.59 0.68 -23.60
CA ALA A 292 27.41 0.99 -24.74
C ALA A 292 28.85 0.48 -24.52
N TYR A 293 29.47 0.03 -25.57
CA TYR A 293 30.82 -0.55 -25.55
C TYR A 293 31.67 -0.02 -26.72
N ILE A 294 32.74 0.64 -26.38
CA ILE A 294 33.69 1.16 -27.35
C ILE A 294 34.84 0.15 -27.48
N VAL A 295 35.07 -0.35 -28.69
CA VAL A 295 36.00 -1.44 -28.96
C VAL A 295 36.77 -1.15 -30.27
N ASN A 296 38.01 -1.59 -30.36
CA ASN A 296 38.78 -1.50 -31.62
C ASN A 296 38.43 -2.66 -32.56
N GLU A 297 38.38 -2.42 -33.87
CA GLU A 297 38.14 -3.47 -34.87
C GLU A 297 39.13 -4.63 -34.79
N ALA A 298 40.39 -4.35 -34.37
CA ALA A 298 41.41 -5.38 -34.15
C ALA A 298 40.98 -6.38 -33.06
N ASP A 299 40.30 -5.93 -32.01
CA ASP A 299 39.88 -6.76 -30.88
C ASP A 299 38.62 -7.57 -31.20
N MET A 300 37.94 -7.24 -32.30
CA MET A 300 36.70 -7.91 -32.72
C MET A 300 36.98 -9.09 -33.66
N ALA A 301 38.17 -9.19 -34.25
CA ALA A 301 38.54 -10.28 -35.14
C ALA A 301 39.31 -11.39 -34.40
N PRO A 302 39.03 -12.69 -34.68
CA PRO A 302 39.72 -13.81 -34.03
C PRO A 302 41.24 -13.76 -34.12
N GLU A 303 41.71 -13.20 -35.19
CA GLU A 303 43.15 -13.18 -35.54
C GLU A 303 43.80 -11.83 -35.23
N ASN A 304 43.10 -10.94 -34.47
CA ASN A 304 43.49 -9.56 -34.26
C ASN A 304 43.79 -8.85 -35.57
N THR A 305 43.02 -9.09 -36.60
CA THR A 305 43.12 -8.45 -37.91
C THR A 305 41.98 -7.47 -38.08
N CYS A 306 42.21 -6.31 -38.65
CA CYS A 306 41.12 -5.37 -38.95
C CYS A 306 40.32 -5.82 -40.21
N LYS A 307 40.06 -7.10 -40.33
CA LYS A 307 39.40 -7.71 -41.49
C LYS A 307 37.90 -7.31 -41.56
N TYR A 308 37.29 -7.12 -40.40
CA TYR A 308 35.87 -6.73 -40.31
C TYR A 308 35.76 -5.28 -39.88
N THR A 309 34.87 -4.53 -40.52
CA THR A 309 34.55 -3.16 -40.14
C THR A 309 33.46 -3.13 -39.10
N CYS A 310 33.23 -1.98 -38.47
CA CYS A 310 32.10 -1.80 -37.51
C CYS A 310 30.74 -2.17 -38.12
N GLU A 311 30.56 -1.97 -39.44
CA GLU A 311 29.35 -2.26 -40.16
C GLU A 311 29.14 -3.75 -40.40
N ASP A 312 30.23 -4.52 -40.57
CA ASP A 312 30.18 -5.97 -40.78
C ASP A 312 29.69 -6.73 -39.55
N ILE A 313 29.71 -6.09 -38.35
CA ILE A 313 29.36 -6.69 -37.07
C ILE A 313 27.89 -6.48 -36.73
N GLY A 314 27.18 -5.76 -37.60
CA GLY A 314 25.82 -5.16 -37.37
C GLY A 314 24.78 -6.03 -36.72
N ASP A 315 24.73 -7.36 -36.89
CA ASP A 315 23.76 -8.28 -36.25
C ASP A 315 24.32 -9.66 -35.97
N GLN A 316 25.64 -9.87 -36.09
CA GLN A 316 26.25 -11.16 -35.85
C GLN A 316 26.50 -11.39 -34.36
N THR A 317 26.07 -12.54 -33.88
CA THR A 317 26.37 -13.03 -32.53
C THR A 317 27.86 -13.28 -32.36
N TYR A 318 28.60 -12.26 -31.91
CA TYR A 318 29.96 -12.47 -31.43
C TYR A 318 29.87 -13.21 -30.08
N ARG A 319 30.28 -14.47 -30.09
CA ARG A 319 30.51 -15.20 -28.86
C ARG A 319 31.88 -14.74 -28.30
N ASP A 320 31.80 -14.41 -27.02
CA ASP A 320 32.84 -14.26 -26.04
C ASP A 320 34.17 -14.86 -26.48
N ARG A 321 35.07 -13.97 -26.84
CA ARG A 321 36.49 -14.27 -26.76
C ARG A 321 37.05 -13.44 -25.62
N GLU A 322 37.79 -14.08 -24.75
CA GLU A 322 38.67 -13.40 -23.84
C GLU A 322 39.50 -12.43 -24.68
N VAL A 323 39.16 -11.15 -24.61
CA VAL A 323 39.93 -10.08 -25.25
C VAL A 323 41.30 -10.15 -24.61
N ASP A 324 42.31 -10.44 -25.45
CA ASP A 324 43.70 -10.55 -24.98
C ASP A 324 44.11 -9.22 -24.32
N TRP A 325 44.28 -9.25 -23.03
CA TRP A 325 44.50 -8.11 -22.13
C TRP A 325 45.74 -7.27 -22.50
N ALA A 326 46.58 -7.77 -23.37
CA ALA A 326 47.82 -7.14 -23.75
C ALA A 326 47.68 -5.83 -24.55
N HIS A 327 46.52 -5.61 -25.21
CA HIS A 327 46.37 -4.50 -26.15
C HIS A 327 45.39 -3.41 -25.72
N ASN A 328 44.50 -3.67 -24.77
CA ASN A 328 43.47 -2.72 -24.31
C ASN A 328 43.25 -2.74 -22.79
N SER A 329 44.32 -2.49 -22.04
CA SER A 329 44.29 -2.49 -20.56
C SER A 329 43.40 -1.40 -19.95
N TYR A 330 42.81 -0.53 -20.75
CA TYR A 330 42.02 0.60 -20.25
C TYR A 330 40.52 0.45 -20.41
N LEU A 331 40.02 -0.40 -21.29
CA LEU A 331 38.59 -0.54 -21.53
C LEU A 331 38.02 -1.77 -20.79
N LYS A 332 37.00 -1.57 -20.00
CA LYS A 332 36.28 -2.65 -19.29
C LYS A 332 35.70 -3.64 -20.32
N PRO A 333 36.03 -4.95 -20.24
CA PRO A 333 35.60 -5.93 -21.24
C PRO A 333 34.07 -6.09 -21.30
N CYS A 334 33.57 -6.54 -22.46
CA CYS A 334 32.21 -7.04 -22.61
C CYS A 334 32.24 -8.57 -22.56
N TYR A 335 31.69 -9.16 -21.51
CA TYR A 335 31.59 -10.61 -21.36
C TYR A 335 30.27 -11.15 -21.91
N GLY A 336 29.96 -10.88 -23.18
CA GLY A 336 28.74 -11.32 -23.82
C GLY A 336 28.58 -10.87 -25.26
N ARG A 337 27.34 -10.70 -25.70
CA ARG A 337 27.03 -10.35 -27.07
C ARG A 337 27.33 -8.86 -27.33
N ILE A 338 28.08 -8.58 -28.38
CA ILE A 338 28.29 -7.23 -28.91
C ILE A 338 27.46 -7.10 -30.20
N HIS A 339 26.67 -6.03 -30.32
CA HIS A 339 25.81 -5.80 -31.47
C HIS A 339 25.52 -4.31 -31.69
N SER A 340 24.82 -3.98 -32.78
CA SER A 340 24.42 -2.61 -33.13
C SER A 340 25.62 -1.66 -33.20
N CYS A 341 26.73 -2.17 -33.79
CA CYS A 341 27.99 -1.43 -33.89
C CYS A 341 27.91 -0.36 -34.99
N TRP A 342 28.49 0.79 -34.74
CA TRP A 342 28.71 1.83 -35.74
C TRP A 342 30.05 2.55 -35.53
N LYS A 343 30.53 3.16 -36.58
CA LYS A 343 31.84 3.84 -36.55
C LYS A 343 31.68 5.28 -36.09
N PRO A 344 32.25 5.68 -34.95
CA PRO A 344 32.33 7.09 -34.57
C PRO A 344 33.32 7.86 -35.49
N ALA A 345 33.21 9.19 -35.50
CA ALA A 345 34.13 10.03 -36.29
C ALA A 345 35.59 9.90 -35.80
N ASP A 346 36.53 10.16 -36.70
CA ASP A 346 37.96 9.95 -36.50
C ASP A 346 38.59 10.60 -35.25
N LYS A 347 38.01 11.71 -34.77
CA LYS A 347 38.48 12.38 -33.55
C LYS A 347 37.45 12.13 -32.46
N PHE A 348 37.81 11.33 -31.47
CA PHE A 348 36.99 11.19 -30.33
C PHE A 348 37.76 11.10 -29.01
N SER A 349 37.09 11.42 -27.92
CA SER A 349 37.61 11.34 -26.57
C SER A 349 36.58 10.68 -25.68
N ILE A 350 37.03 9.90 -24.72
CA ILE A 350 36.17 9.14 -23.79
C ILE A 350 36.54 9.56 -22.37
N CYS A 351 35.54 9.93 -21.58
CA CYS A 351 35.69 9.98 -20.14
C CYS A 351 35.17 8.68 -19.54
N GLU A 352 36.10 7.79 -19.22
CA GLU A 352 35.80 6.50 -18.66
C GLU A 352 35.54 6.61 -17.15
N ALA A 353 34.44 6.01 -16.67
CA ALA A 353 34.15 5.98 -15.25
C ALA A 353 35.07 5.02 -14.49
N PRO A 354 35.37 5.24 -13.19
CA PRO A 354 36.14 4.32 -12.36
C PRO A 354 35.58 2.88 -12.38
N TRP A 355 36.46 1.91 -12.09
CA TRP A 355 36.09 0.49 -12.16
C TRP A 355 34.94 0.13 -11.20
N GLU A 356 34.84 0.78 -10.08
CA GLU A 356 33.80 0.56 -9.06
C GLU A 356 32.47 1.17 -9.45
N ASP A 357 32.44 2.10 -10.41
CA ASP A 357 31.21 2.74 -10.86
C ASP A 357 30.29 1.76 -11.62
N ALA A 358 29.01 1.95 -11.53
CA ALA A 358 28.04 1.22 -12.33
C ALA A 358 28.14 1.56 -13.83
N ARG A 359 28.64 2.74 -14.13
CA ARG A 359 28.76 3.29 -15.47
C ARG A 359 30.04 2.82 -16.12
N ARG A 360 30.03 2.71 -17.46
CA ARG A 360 31.25 2.57 -18.25
C ARG A 360 31.87 3.93 -18.55
N TYR A 361 31.05 4.85 -19.02
CA TYR A 361 31.45 6.17 -19.46
C TYR A 361 30.61 7.22 -18.73
N PHE A 362 31.27 8.34 -18.35
CA PHE A 362 30.50 9.53 -17.96
C PHE A 362 30.02 10.26 -19.21
N TRP A 363 30.88 10.36 -20.20
CA TRP A 363 30.58 10.91 -21.52
C TRP A 363 31.64 10.47 -22.53
N PHE A 364 31.34 10.58 -23.80
CA PHE A 364 32.31 10.56 -24.86
C PHE A 364 31.98 11.61 -25.92
N LYS A 365 33.00 12.04 -26.68
CA LYS A 365 32.85 13.06 -27.72
C LYS A 365 33.42 12.52 -29.04
N THR A 366 32.62 12.62 -30.12
CA THR A 366 33.03 12.25 -31.47
C THR A 366 32.40 13.21 -32.48
N GLY A 367 33.12 13.57 -33.54
CA GLY A 367 32.63 14.49 -34.56
C GLY A 367 32.20 15.87 -34.04
N GLY A 368 32.76 16.32 -32.91
CA GLY A 368 32.37 17.56 -32.26
C GLY A 368 31.14 17.44 -31.33
N LYS A 369 30.36 16.34 -31.42
CA LYS A 369 29.19 16.08 -30.59
C LYS A 369 29.54 15.34 -29.31
N PHE A 370 28.95 15.75 -28.18
CA PHE A 370 29.01 15.02 -26.91
C PHE A 370 27.84 14.02 -26.83
N TYR A 371 28.14 12.86 -26.25
CA TYR A 371 27.21 11.79 -25.89
C TYR A 371 27.25 11.63 -24.38
N GLY A 372 26.12 11.64 -23.74
CA GLY A 372 26.00 11.82 -22.31
C GLY A 372 26.16 13.29 -21.87
N GLU A 373 26.13 13.53 -20.59
CA GLU A 373 26.20 14.88 -20.01
C GLU A 373 27.66 15.27 -19.77
N TYR A 374 28.12 16.32 -20.47
CA TYR A 374 29.47 16.81 -20.32
C TYR A 374 29.73 17.37 -18.92
N SER A 375 30.74 16.87 -18.28
CA SER A 375 31.28 17.38 -17.03
C SER A 375 32.83 17.24 -17.05
N PRO A 376 33.56 17.96 -16.18
CA PRO A 376 34.96 17.67 -15.96
C PRO A 376 35.13 16.17 -15.69
N CYS A 377 36.06 15.52 -16.42
CA CYS A 377 36.24 14.08 -16.30
C CYS A 377 36.79 13.70 -14.92
N MET A 378 35.96 13.08 -14.09
CA MET A 378 36.35 12.56 -12.78
C MET A 378 36.94 11.15 -12.84
N GLY A 379 36.90 10.53 -14.02
CA GLY A 379 37.56 9.26 -14.32
C GLY A 379 38.78 9.41 -15.19
N SER A 380 39.08 8.39 -15.98
CA SER A 380 40.22 8.41 -16.92
C SER A 380 39.82 9.04 -18.24
N LEU A 381 40.50 10.10 -18.64
CA LEU A 381 40.30 10.69 -19.97
C LEU A 381 41.18 9.93 -20.99
N PHE A 382 40.51 9.31 -21.95
CA PHE A 382 41.15 8.51 -22.97
C PHE A 382 40.96 9.11 -24.38
N PHE A 383 42.01 9.15 -25.17
CA PHE A 383 41.99 9.58 -26.56
C PHE A 383 42.39 8.39 -27.44
N PRO A 384 41.43 7.69 -28.03
CA PRO A 384 41.74 6.56 -28.88
C PRO A 384 42.58 6.98 -30.07
N VAL A 385 43.70 6.30 -30.26
CA VAL A 385 44.59 6.51 -31.40
C VAL A 385 44.30 5.44 -32.44
N LYS A 386 44.30 5.84 -33.71
CA LYS A 386 44.15 4.90 -34.83
C LYS A 386 45.29 3.88 -34.79
N TRP A 387 44.90 2.60 -34.78
CA TRP A 387 45.85 1.49 -34.82
C TRP A 387 46.07 1.03 -36.27
N TYR A 388 47.32 0.79 -36.59
CA TYR A 388 47.68 0.17 -37.86
C TYR A 388 48.31 -1.18 -37.56
N ARG A 389 47.81 -2.25 -38.17
CA ARG A 389 48.42 -3.55 -38.14
C ARG A 389 48.83 -3.95 -39.55
N GLY A 390 50.11 -3.89 -39.83
CA GLY A 390 50.61 -4.02 -41.19
C GLY A 390 50.05 -2.92 -42.10
N MET A 391 49.39 -3.28 -43.19
CA MET A 391 48.75 -2.35 -44.14
C MET A 391 47.28 -2.03 -43.78
N TYR A 392 46.73 -2.61 -42.73
CA TYR A 392 45.33 -2.42 -42.34
C TYR A 392 45.19 -1.33 -41.27
N LYS A 393 44.22 -0.46 -41.46
CA LYS A 393 43.84 0.57 -40.51
C LYS A 393 42.65 0.05 -39.70
N CYS A 394 42.82 -0.11 -38.40
CA CYS A 394 41.72 -0.49 -37.49
C CYS A 394 41.08 0.76 -36.91
N ASP A 395 39.80 0.85 -37.01
CA ASP A 395 39.00 1.92 -36.42
C ASP A 395 38.37 1.44 -35.10
N TYR A 396 37.84 2.39 -34.34
CA TYR A 396 37.02 2.08 -33.15
C TYR A 396 35.55 1.99 -33.51
N CYS A 397 34.84 1.07 -32.89
CA CYS A 397 33.42 0.88 -33.00
C CYS A 397 32.72 1.24 -31.70
N LEU A 398 31.58 1.88 -31.80
CA LEU A 398 30.63 2.01 -30.69
C LEU A 398 29.55 0.96 -30.88
N CYS A 399 29.43 0.07 -29.93
CA CYS A 399 28.51 -1.07 -29.94
C CYS A 399 27.61 -1.05 -28.70
N THR A 400 26.63 -1.94 -28.66
CA THR A 400 25.89 -2.33 -27.43
C THR A 400 26.47 -3.66 -26.94
N CYS A 401 26.76 -3.74 -25.65
CA CYS A 401 27.17 -4.94 -24.95
C CYS A 401 26.01 -5.51 -24.13
N ASP A 402 25.58 -6.72 -24.45
CA ASP A 402 24.66 -7.53 -23.63
C ASP A 402 25.51 -8.53 -22.84
N SER A 403 25.85 -8.21 -21.61
CA SER A 403 26.76 -9.02 -20.82
C SER A 403 26.09 -10.30 -20.31
N GLU A 404 26.67 -11.46 -20.61
CA GLU A 404 26.22 -12.77 -20.13
C GLU A 404 26.90 -13.16 -18.81
N LYS A 405 28.22 -12.95 -18.70
CA LYS A 405 29.00 -13.37 -17.53
C LYS A 405 29.15 -12.24 -16.52
N PRO A 406 28.63 -12.40 -15.29
CA PRO A 406 28.81 -11.41 -14.23
C PRO A 406 30.24 -11.39 -13.73
N THR A 407 30.70 -10.21 -13.26
CA THR A 407 31.95 -10.04 -12.55
C THR A 407 31.72 -9.80 -11.07
N THR A 408 32.78 -9.80 -10.25
CA THR A 408 32.66 -9.59 -8.79
C THR A 408 32.13 -8.21 -8.39
N ASN A 409 32.30 -7.21 -9.28
CA ASN A 409 31.84 -5.84 -9.03
C ASN A 409 30.46 -5.53 -9.61
N ASP A 410 29.82 -6.52 -10.24
CA ASP A 410 28.50 -6.35 -10.82
C ASP A 410 27.42 -6.57 -9.77
N VAL A 411 26.31 -5.85 -9.88
CA VAL A 411 25.10 -6.07 -9.11
C VAL A 411 24.02 -6.55 -10.06
N ARG A 412 23.89 -7.86 -10.20
CA ARG A 412 22.98 -8.50 -11.16
C ARG A 412 22.29 -9.74 -10.61
N ALA A 413 22.68 -10.19 -9.42
CA ALA A 413 22.06 -11.34 -8.79
C ALA A 413 20.74 -10.94 -8.11
N LEU A 414 19.68 -11.72 -8.34
CA LEU A 414 18.43 -11.66 -7.60
C LEU A 414 18.32 -12.87 -6.66
N SER A 415 18.01 -12.64 -5.40
CA SER A 415 17.74 -13.71 -4.44
C SER A 415 16.36 -14.33 -4.70
N PHE A 416 16.32 -15.65 -4.84
CA PHE A 416 15.08 -16.43 -4.92
C PHE A 416 14.68 -17.02 -3.56
N ARG A 417 15.47 -16.70 -2.53
CA ARG A 417 15.19 -17.16 -1.16
C ARG A 417 13.96 -16.48 -0.60
N GLU A 418 13.25 -17.20 0.25
CA GLU A 418 12.02 -16.74 0.87
C GLU A 418 12.29 -15.58 1.84
N ALA A 419 11.74 -14.41 1.57
CA ALA A 419 11.58 -13.37 2.56
C ALA A 419 10.25 -13.63 3.28
N ARG A 420 10.29 -14.15 4.52
CA ARG A 420 9.09 -14.58 5.25
C ARG A 420 9.10 -14.15 6.71
N THR A 421 7.90 -13.97 7.24
CA THR A 421 7.66 -13.61 8.62
C THR A 421 7.76 -14.84 9.54
N ASP A 422 7.87 -14.60 10.84
CA ASP A 422 7.75 -15.62 11.86
C ASP A 422 6.27 -15.99 12.11
N HIS A 423 5.66 -16.63 11.09
CA HIS A 423 4.24 -16.99 11.10
C HIS A 423 3.86 -17.96 12.20
N ARG A 424 4.81 -18.74 12.77
CA ARG A 424 4.56 -19.62 13.91
C ARG A 424 4.18 -18.85 15.17
N ASN A 425 4.65 -17.61 15.29
CA ASN A 425 4.31 -16.68 16.36
C ASN A 425 3.26 -15.64 15.91
N SER A 426 2.36 -16.03 15.00
CA SER A 426 1.27 -15.19 14.48
C SER A 426 1.74 -13.87 13.88
N LYS A 427 2.96 -13.81 13.32
CA LYS A 427 3.43 -12.64 12.61
C LYS A 427 3.08 -12.68 11.13
N VAL A 428 2.57 -11.58 10.64
CA VAL A 428 2.11 -11.39 9.27
C VAL A 428 2.92 -10.31 8.56
N MET A 429 2.87 -10.29 7.25
CA MET A 429 3.54 -9.28 6.44
C MET A 429 2.77 -7.96 6.50
N ILE A 430 3.49 -6.86 6.80
CA ILE A 430 2.97 -5.50 6.90
C ILE A 430 3.76 -4.51 6.03
N GLY A 431 4.75 -4.99 5.28
CA GLY A 431 5.55 -4.19 4.37
C GLY A 431 6.53 -5.01 3.57
N VAL A 432 7.05 -4.43 2.50
CA VAL A 432 8.05 -5.02 1.60
C VAL A 432 8.99 -3.95 1.07
N ARG A 433 10.24 -4.31 0.80
CA ARG A 433 11.21 -3.50 0.08
C ARG A 433 12.21 -4.38 -0.65
N ILE A 434 12.97 -3.78 -1.55
CA ILE A 434 14.15 -4.40 -2.17
C ILE A 434 15.41 -3.74 -1.61
N ILE A 435 16.38 -4.54 -1.26
CA ILE A 435 17.69 -4.05 -0.78
C ILE A 435 18.82 -4.76 -1.49
N GLU A 436 19.97 -4.12 -1.57
CA GLU A 436 21.21 -4.71 -2.07
C GLU A 436 22.11 -5.08 -0.88
N THR A 437 22.61 -6.30 -0.91
CA THR A 437 23.62 -6.77 0.04
C THR A 437 24.61 -7.67 -0.68
N ARG A 438 25.89 -7.34 -0.60
CA ARG A 438 27.01 -8.12 -1.19
C ARG A 438 26.79 -8.50 -2.65
N GLY A 439 26.36 -7.52 -3.47
CA GLY A 439 26.16 -7.70 -4.91
C GLY A 439 24.91 -8.47 -5.32
N MET A 440 24.02 -8.80 -4.36
CA MET A 440 22.74 -9.46 -4.60
C MET A 440 21.57 -8.58 -4.15
N LEU A 441 20.54 -8.51 -4.97
CA LEU A 441 19.27 -7.85 -4.65
C LEU A 441 18.35 -8.82 -3.92
N HIS A 442 17.83 -8.41 -2.77
CA HIS A 442 16.95 -9.19 -1.92
C HIS A 442 15.61 -8.51 -1.74
N LEU A 443 14.54 -9.30 -1.74
CA LEU A 443 13.28 -8.88 -1.13
C LEU A 443 13.41 -8.97 0.38
N GLN A 444 12.91 -7.96 1.09
CA GLN A 444 12.85 -7.95 2.53
C GLN A 444 11.43 -7.60 2.97
N VAL A 445 10.90 -8.35 3.96
CA VAL A 445 9.56 -8.14 4.51
C VAL A 445 9.64 -7.47 5.87
N ARG A 446 8.66 -6.60 6.14
CA ARG A 446 8.38 -6.10 7.48
C ARG A 446 7.29 -6.95 8.09
N GLU A 447 7.50 -7.44 9.30
CA GLU A 447 6.55 -8.28 10.03
C GLU A 447 5.93 -7.55 11.21
N GLY A 448 4.72 -7.93 11.57
CA GLY A 448 4.03 -7.46 12.78
C GLY A 448 3.13 -8.56 13.34
N THR A 449 2.93 -8.57 14.66
CA THR A 449 2.10 -9.57 15.34
C THR A 449 0.63 -9.27 15.09
N LEU A 450 -0.06 -10.22 14.45
CA LEU A 450 -1.49 -10.13 14.18
C LEU A 450 -2.28 -10.18 15.49
N GLN A 451 -3.27 -9.31 15.58
CA GLN A 451 -4.19 -9.19 16.70
C GLN A 451 -5.64 -9.38 16.23
N PRO A 452 -6.61 -9.56 17.15
CA PRO A 452 -8.01 -9.64 16.79
C PRO A 452 -8.43 -8.56 15.79
N GLN A 453 -9.27 -8.97 14.83
CA GLN A 453 -9.91 -8.11 13.86
C GLN A 453 -8.96 -7.45 12.84
N GLY A 454 -7.86 -8.14 12.55
CA GLY A 454 -6.92 -7.69 11.53
C GLY A 454 -6.04 -6.53 11.96
N THR A 455 -5.84 -6.34 13.26
CA THR A 455 -4.97 -5.29 13.78
C THR A 455 -3.54 -5.80 14.02
N ILE A 456 -2.60 -4.89 14.19
CA ILE A 456 -1.19 -5.22 14.47
C ILE A 456 -0.80 -4.72 15.85
N LEU A 457 -0.18 -5.57 16.65
CA LEU A 457 0.32 -5.21 17.98
C LEU A 457 1.33 -4.07 17.88
N LYS A 458 1.06 -2.97 18.56
CA LYS A 458 1.93 -1.79 18.55
C LYS A 458 3.35 -2.14 19.04
N GLY A 459 4.37 -1.70 18.29
CA GLY A 459 5.77 -1.95 18.60
C GLY A 459 6.25 -3.39 18.33
N SER A 460 5.42 -4.25 17.73
CA SER A 460 5.82 -5.58 17.30
C SER A 460 6.44 -5.62 15.90
N ASP A 461 6.39 -4.50 15.20
CA ASP A 461 6.80 -4.36 13.82
C ASP A 461 8.32 -4.23 13.66
N ARG A 462 8.88 -5.00 12.74
CA ARG A 462 10.30 -4.94 12.40
C ARG A 462 10.55 -5.47 11.00
N TRP A 463 11.65 -5.03 10.39
CA TRP A 463 12.19 -5.66 9.19
C TRP A 463 12.82 -7.01 9.55
N VAL A 464 12.42 -8.07 8.86
CA VAL A 464 13.01 -9.40 9.05
C VAL A 464 14.46 -9.37 8.54
N PRO A 465 15.44 -9.71 9.37
CA PRO A 465 16.84 -9.72 8.93
C PRO A 465 17.07 -10.68 7.77
N ILE A 466 17.89 -10.26 6.79
CA ILE A 466 18.37 -11.17 5.75
C ILE A 466 19.36 -12.16 6.34
N GLU A 467 19.30 -13.41 5.92
CA GLU A 467 20.28 -14.43 6.32
C GLU A 467 21.70 -14.00 5.94
N LYS A 468 22.64 -14.29 6.81
CA LYS A 468 24.04 -13.95 6.57
C LYS A 468 24.61 -14.82 5.44
N PHE A 469 25.06 -14.20 4.38
CA PHE A 469 25.74 -14.84 3.24
C PHE A 469 26.99 -14.07 2.87
N GLU A 470 27.88 -14.72 2.11
CA GLU A 470 29.11 -14.15 1.62
C GLU A 470 29.21 -14.35 0.10
N ASP A 471 29.72 -13.33 -0.58
CA ASP A 471 30.12 -13.42 -2.00
C ASP A 471 31.52 -14.02 -2.06
N THR A 472 31.67 -15.15 -2.73
CA THR A 472 32.96 -15.85 -2.86
C THR A 472 33.85 -15.27 -3.93
N GLY A 473 33.30 -14.38 -4.78
CA GLY A 473 34.01 -13.92 -6.00
C GLY A 473 33.99 -14.91 -7.14
N TYR A 474 33.57 -16.15 -6.93
CA TYR A 474 33.49 -17.18 -7.97
C TYR A 474 32.28 -16.95 -8.89
N ARG A 475 32.51 -17.01 -10.19
CA ARG A 475 31.49 -16.67 -11.22
C ARG A 475 31.41 -17.72 -12.33
N ASP A 476 31.47 -18.99 -11.98
CA ASP A 476 31.25 -20.06 -12.95
C ASP A 476 29.76 -20.33 -13.10
N LEU A 477 29.24 -20.03 -14.28
CA LEU A 477 27.83 -20.23 -14.60
C LEU A 477 27.51 -21.67 -15.01
N ASP A 478 28.52 -22.43 -15.44
CA ASP A 478 28.35 -23.81 -15.90
C ASP A 478 28.19 -24.76 -14.71
N GLU A 479 28.93 -24.54 -13.62
CA GLU A 479 28.74 -25.28 -12.38
C GLU A 479 27.44 -24.93 -11.65
N GLY A 480 26.87 -23.77 -11.91
CA GLY A 480 25.57 -23.33 -11.37
C GLY A 480 25.52 -23.12 -9.84
N TYR A 481 26.65 -23.11 -9.14
CA TYR A 481 26.71 -22.89 -7.70
C TYR A 481 28.07 -22.32 -7.26
N GLY A 482 28.11 -21.82 -6.04
CA GLY A 482 29.36 -21.39 -5.40
C GLY A 482 29.68 -19.92 -5.51
N SER A 483 28.95 -19.11 -6.32
CA SER A 483 29.14 -17.66 -6.33
C SER A 483 28.79 -17.03 -4.99
N PHE A 484 27.80 -17.59 -4.28
CA PHE A 484 27.40 -17.15 -2.95
C PHE A 484 27.30 -18.35 -2.00
N VAL A 485 27.65 -18.11 -0.73
CA VAL A 485 27.55 -19.11 0.33
C VAL A 485 26.78 -18.54 1.51
N LEU A 486 25.89 -19.35 2.07
CA LEU A 486 25.16 -19.01 3.27
C LEU A 486 26.00 -19.38 4.52
N VAL A 487 26.06 -18.47 5.48
CA VAL A 487 26.83 -18.67 6.72
C VAL A 487 25.88 -18.94 7.88
N ARG A 488 25.76 -20.21 8.28
CA ARG A 488 24.93 -20.63 9.42
C ARG A 488 25.76 -21.36 10.46
N ASN A 489 25.76 -20.89 11.69
CA ASN A 489 26.47 -21.52 12.82
C ASN A 489 27.95 -21.86 12.49
N GLY A 490 28.63 -20.96 11.77
CA GLY A 490 30.01 -21.18 11.33
C GLY A 490 30.20 -22.18 10.17
N LYS A 491 29.13 -22.75 9.64
CA LYS A 491 29.15 -23.61 8.46
C LYS A 491 28.79 -22.83 7.20
N TRP A 492 29.42 -23.20 6.09
CA TRP A 492 29.24 -22.60 4.79
C TRP A 492 28.44 -23.55 3.91
N GLU A 493 27.30 -23.08 3.42
CA GLU A 493 26.43 -23.80 2.51
C GLU A 493 26.44 -23.10 1.14
N LYS A 494 26.88 -23.77 0.09
CA LYS A 494 26.89 -23.23 -1.27
C LYS A 494 25.47 -23.00 -1.76
N LEU A 495 25.14 -21.79 -2.18
CA LEU A 495 23.86 -21.48 -2.81
C LEU A 495 23.84 -21.93 -4.27
N LYS A 496 22.70 -22.43 -4.73
CA LYS A 496 22.50 -22.95 -6.07
C LYS A 496 21.82 -21.92 -6.98
N MET A 497 22.47 -21.61 -8.11
CA MET A 497 21.90 -20.77 -9.17
C MET A 497 20.63 -21.41 -9.77
N GLY A 498 19.62 -20.58 -10.10
CA GLY A 498 18.30 -21.04 -10.58
C GLY A 498 17.36 -21.51 -9.49
N LYS A 499 17.86 -21.76 -8.26
CA LYS A 499 17.06 -22.18 -7.10
C LYS A 499 17.10 -21.18 -5.94
N ASP A 500 18.27 -20.79 -5.48
CA ASP A 500 18.47 -19.89 -4.35
C ASP A 500 18.68 -18.44 -4.80
N TYR A 501 19.22 -18.26 -5.98
CA TYR A 501 19.42 -16.98 -6.66
C TYR A 501 19.56 -17.22 -8.17
N ASP A 502 19.45 -16.15 -8.97
CA ASP A 502 19.91 -16.17 -10.37
C ASP A 502 20.47 -14.81 -10.76
N PHE A 503 21.31 -14.80 -11.81
CA PHE A 503 21.83 -13.58 -12.41
C PHE A 503 20.93 -13.12 -13.56
N ILE A 504 20.63 -11.82 -13.59
CA ILE A 504 20.11 -11.20 -14.81
C ILE A 504 21.26 -11.11 -15.81
N ARG A 505 21.04 -11.60 -17.03
CA ARG A 505 22.01 -11.73 -18.11
C ARG A 505 21.43 -11.24 -19.43
N GLY A 506 22.25 -11.09 -20.47
CA GLY A 506 21.79 -10.71 -21.79
C GLY A 506 20.68 -11.63 -22.33
N SER A 507 20.83 -12.94 -22.11
CA SER A 507 19.86 -14.00 -22.48
C SER A 507 18.73 -14.21 -21.46
N GLN A 508 18.84 -13.65 -20.25
CA GLN A 508 17.92 -13.85 -19.12
C GLN A 508 17.62 -12.51 -18.45
N ASN A 509 16.71 -11.72 -19.04
CA ASN A 509 16.52 -10.31 -18.67
C ASN A 509 15.06 -9.86 -18.63
N ILE A 510 14.12 -10.81 -18.49
CA ILE A 510 12.69 -10.53 -18.45
C ILE A 510 12.17 -10.64 -17.01
N LEU A 511 11.48 -9.61 -16.56
CA LEU A 511 10.80 -9.58 -15.27
C LEU A 511 9.31 -9.28 -15.50
N HIS A 512 8.44 -10.16 -15.01
CA HIS A 512 6.99 -9.97 -15.06
C HIS A 512 6.53 -8.92 -14.06
N LEU A 513 5.59 -8.10 -14.47
CA LEU A 513 4.99 -7.04 -13.66
C LEU A 513 3.58 -7.47 -13.28
N ASP A 514 3.48 -8.11 -12.13
CA ASP A 514 2.26 -8.74 -11.68
C ASP A 514 1.79 -8.22 -10.33
N ASP A 515 0.48 -8.27 -10.16
CA ASP A 515 -0.20 -8.13 -8.88
C ASP A 515 -0.52 -9.52 -8.34
N VAL A 516 -0.01 -9.83 -7.16
CA VAL A 516 -0.25 -11.11 -6.51
C VAL A 516 -1.02 -10.88 -5.22
N SER A 517 -2.30 -11.25 -5.23
CA SER A 517 -3.18 -11.18 -4.06
C SER A 517 -3.52 -12.59 -3.56
N VAL A 518 -3.45 -12.78 -2.25
CA VAL A 518 -3.83 -14.06 -1.64
C VAL A 518 -5.35 -14.19 -1.58
N PRO A 519 -5.88 -15.41 -1.64
CA PRO A 519 -7.32 -15.67 -1.57
C PRO A 519 -7.93 -15.14 -0.27
N GLU A 520 -9.24 -14.93 -0.32
CA GLU A 520 -10.03 -14.53 0.84
C GLU A 520 -9.88 -15.53 2.00
N GLY A 521 -9.81 -15.03 3.23
CA GLY A 521 -9.56 -15.84 4.43
C GLY A 521 -8.07 -16.20 4.64
N ARG A 522 -7.19 -15.67 3.82
CA ARG A 522 -5.74 -15.82 3.95
C ARG A 522 -5.05 -14.46 4.05
N VAL A 523 -3.88 -14.42 4.65
CA VAL A 523 -3.04 -13.24 4.81
C VAL A 523 -1.64 -13.51 4.27
N ALA A 524 -0.98 -12.50 3.74
CA ALA A 524 0.39 -12.61 3.25
C ALA A 524 1.38 -12.73 4.42
N ILE A 525 2.30 -13.70 4.31
CA ILE A 525 3.34 -13.98 5.30
C ILE A 525 4.74 -14.05 4.70
N GLY A 526 4.89 -13.80 3.41
CA GLY A 526 6.20 -13.77 2.74
C GLY A 526 6.10 -13.49 1.25
N VAL A 527 7.25 -13.24 0.64
CA VAL A 527 7.40 -12.96 -0.80
C VAL A 527 8.73 -13.51 -1.30
N ARG A 528 8.82 -13.89 -2.56
CA ARG A 528 10.07 -14.28 -3.24
C ARG A 528 10.03 -13.96 -4.73
N PHE A 529 11.20 -13.89 -5.34
CA PHE A 529 11.36 -14.05 -6.78
C PHE A 529 11.44 -15.54 -7.15
N LYS A 530 10.96 -15.87 -8.34
CA LYS A 530 11.04 -17.21 -8.90
C LYS A 530 10.99 -17.17 -10.43
N HIS A 531 11.54 -18.18 -11.09
CA HIS A 531 11.31 -18.39 -12.50
C HIS A 531 9.89 -18.90 -12.78
N VAL A 532 9.28 -18.41 -13.87
CA VAL A 532 7.92 -18.82 -14.29
C VAL A 532 7.87 -20.30 -14.65
N ASN A 533 8.87 -20.77 -15.40
CA ASN A 533 8.97 -22.15 -15.83
C ASN A 533 10.06 -22.90 -15.07
N ASP A 534 9.93 -24.20 -14.99
CA ASP A 534 10.94 -25.07 -14.40
C ASP A 534 12.27 -24.98 -15.18
N ILE A 535 13.40 -25.17 -14.50
CA ILE A 535 14.79 -24.93 -14.96
C ILE A 535 15.15 -25.63 -16.29
N SER A 536 14.29 -26.54 -16.79
CA SER A 536 14.53 -27.31 -18.03
C SER A 536 14.48 -26.49 -19.33
N GLN A 537 13.92 -25.26 -19.31
CA GLN A 537 13.89 -24.39 -20.50
C GLN A 537 15.05 -23.39 -20.43
N LYS A 538 16.10 -23.64 -21.21
CA LYS A 538 17.40 -22.95 -21.14
C LYS A 538 17.44 -21.49 -21.65
N THR A 539 16.39 -20.94 -22.24
CA THR A 539 16.43 -19.59 -22.83
C THR A 539 15.21 -18.78 -22.48
N ASN A 540 15.44 -17.55 -22.01
CA ASN A 540 14.41 -16.55 -21.74
C ASN A 540 13.32 -16.97 -20.74
N ASN A 541 13.71 -17.58 -19.60
CA ASN A 541 12.75 -17.94 -18.54
C ASN A 541 12.46 -16.70 -17.67
N PRO A 542 11.29 -16.05 -17.81
CA PRO A 542 11.00 -14.82 -17.06
C PRO A 542 11.03 -15.05 -15.55
N ILE A 543 11.35 -14.00 -14.82
CA ILE A 543 11.27 -13.95 -13.36
C ILE A 543 9.92 -13.33 -12.98
N GLU A 544 9.25 -13.88 -11.97
CA GLU A 544 8.02 -13.36 -11.37
C GLU A 544 8.13 -13.27 -9.85
N ILE A 545 7.19 -12.59 -9.21
CA ILE A 545 7.03 -12.61 -7.77
C ILE A 545 5.97 -13.63 -7.36
N GLU A 546 6.20 -14.30 -6.22
CA GLU A 546 5.21 -15.13 -5.53
C GLU A 546 5.01 -14.61 -4.10
N VAL A 547 3.78 -14.73 -3.60
CA VAL A 547 3.40 -14.35 -2.23
C VAL A 547 3.05 -15.60 -1.43
N LEU A 548 3.69 -15.79 -0.29
CA LEU A 548 3.37 -16.86 0.65
C LEU A 548 2.18 -16.47 1.51
N SER A 549 1.19 -17.34 1.63
CA SER A 549 -0.04 -17.08 2.35
C SER A 549 -0.32 -18.11 3.44
N ALA A 550 -0.94 -17.66 4.52
CA ALA A 550 -1.45 -18.51 5.60
C ALA A 550 -2.93 -18.23 5.86
N PRO A 551 -3.73 -19.24 6.22
CA PRO A 551 -5.09 -19.02 6.69
C PRO A 551 -5.08 -18.31 8.05
N TYR A 552 -6.05 -17.43 8.28
CA TYR A 552 -6.16 -16.69 9.54
C TYR A 552 -7.60 -16.60 10.03
N ASN A 553 -7.76 -16.43 11.33
CA ASN A 553 -9.04 -16.13 11.95
C ASN A 553 -9.10 -14.63 12.27
N TYR A 554 -10.04 -13.94 11.66
CA TYR A 554 -10.22 -12.49 11.83
C TYR A 554 -10.59 -12.10 13.25
N GLU A 555 -11.51 -12.86 13.89
CA GLU A 555 -12.03 -12.55 15.22
C GLU A 555 -10.98 -12.73 16.32
N SER A 556 -10.17 -13.79 16.23
CA SER A 556 -9.14 -14.06 17.24
C SER A 556 -7.81 -13.40 16.94
N GLY A 557 -7.59 -12.90 15.73
CA GLY A 557 -6.30 -12.33 15.32
C GLY A 557 -5.16 -13.33 15.30
N SER A 558 -5.44 -14.60 15.03
CA SER A 558 -4.45 -15.66 15.02
C SER A 558 -4.36 -16.34 13.66
N LEU A 559 -3.16 -16.83 13.33
CA LEU A 559 -3.01 -17.69 12.17
C LEU A 559 -3.57 -19.08 12.50
N ILE A 560 -4.32 -19.65 11.57
CA ILE A 560 -4.88 -21.00 11.71
C ILE A 560 -3.78 -21.99 11.36
N VAL A 561 -3.63 -23.04 12.17
CA VAL A 561 -2.71 -24.15 11.87
C VAL A 561 -3.22 -24.82 10.58
N GLY A 562 -2.42 -24.75 9.52
CA GLY A 562 -2.79 -25.29 8.21
C GLY A 562 -1.69 -25.06 7.17
N PRO A 563 -1.90 -25.51 5.93
CA PRO A 563 -0.90 -25.40 4.89
C PRO A 563 -0.66 -23.93 4.49
N VAL A 564 0.60 -23.52 4.52
CA VAL A 564 1.05 -22.29 3.87
C VAL A 564 1.24 -22.56 2.39
N THR A 565 0.84 -21.60 1.54
CA THR A 565 0.81 -21.83 0.09
C THR A 565 1.43 -20.64 -0.63
N TRP A 566 2.31 -20.89 -1.59
CA TRP A 566 2.79 -19.90 -2.53
C TRP A 566 1.73 -19.61 -3.58
N ILE A 567 1.47 -18.35 -3.84
CA ILE A 567 0.51 -17.83 -4.80
C ILE A 567 1.27 -16.97 -5.79
N ASN A 568 1.03 -17.17 -7.08
CA ASN A 568 1.48 -16.31 -8.18
C ASN A 568 0.28 -15.58 -8.80
N SER A 569 0.54 -14.76 -9.81
CA SER A 569 -0.51 -14.00 -10.48
C SER A 569 -1.56 -14.85 -11.21
N GLY A 570 -1.24 -16.12 -11.53
CA GLY A 570 -2.09 -17.00 -12.33
C GLY A 570 -2.28 -16.55 -13.79
N VAL A 571 -1.57 -15.50 -14.23
CA VAL A 571 -1.70 -14.95 -15.59
C VAL A 571 -1.07 -15.89 -16.61
N ARG A 572 -1.90 -16.44 -17.48
CA ARG A 572 -1.49 -17.33 -18.60
C ARG A 572 -1.58 -16.66 -19.97
N SER A 573 -2.17 -15.45 -20.05
CA SER A 573 -2.30 -14.70 -21.30
C SER A 573 -0.96 -14.12 -21.76
N ALA A 574 -0.87 -13.81 -23.06
CA ALA A 574 0.27 -13.09 -23.61
C ALA A 574 0.47 -11.74 -22.90
N ARG A 575 1.72 -11.41 -22.62
CA ARG A 575 2.11 -10.18 -21.95
C ARG A 575 2.65 -9.17 -22.94
N LYS A 576 2.46 -7.89 -22.64
CA LYS A 576 3.03 -6.78 -23.42
C LYS A 576 4.32 -6.30 -22.77
N SER A 577 5.29 -5.94 -23.60
CA SER A 577 6.53 -5.32 -23.13
C SER A 577 6.33 -3.85 -22.80
N ILE A 578 6.96 -3.39 -21.74
CA ILE A 578 7.16 -1.95 -21.53
C ILE A 578 8.04 -1.41 -22.68
N VAL A 579 7.58 -0.32 -23.28
CA VAL A 579 8.27 0.34 -24.40
C VAL A 579 9.11 1.49 -23.89
N PHE A 580 10.37 1.52 -24.29
CA PHE A 580 11.31 2.60 -24.00
C PHE A 580 11.67 3.35 -25.29
N ASN A 581 11.49 4.65 -25.29
CA ASN A 581 11.80 5.53 -26.43
C ASN A 581 13.08 6.31 -26.16
N SER A 582 14.24 5.73 -26.55
CA SER A 582 15.55 6.33 -26.30
C SER A 582 15.70 6.80 -24.84
N PRO A 583 15.68 5.88 -23.87
CA PRO A 583 15.53 6.20 -22.46
C PRO A 583 16.78 6.85 -21.87
N ASP A 584 16.61 8.04 -21.30
CA ASP A 584 17.65 8.69 -20.49
C ASP A 584 17.72 8.06 -19.09
N LEU A 585 18.68 8.49 -18.30
CA LEU A 585 18.90 8.08 -16.90
C LEU A 585 17.60 8.28 -16.08
N PRO A 586 17.09 7.25 -15.41
CA PRO A 586 15.83 7.32 -14.67
C PRO A 586 15.77 8.44 -13.63
N THR A 587 16.89 8.71 -12.95
CA THR A 587 16.97 9.70 -11.86
C THR A 587 16.89 11.17 -12.30
N LYS A 588 16.95 11.44 -13.59
CA LYS A 588 16.77 12.79 -14.14
C LYS A 588 15.29 13.22 -14.17
N TYR A 589 14.36 12.31 -13.94
CA TYR A 589 12.92 12.61 -13.97
C TYR A 589 12.27 12.29 -12.63
N MET A 590 11.42 13.22 -12.14
CA MET A 590 10.85 13.19 -10.79
C MET A 590 9.32 13.07 -10.76
N ASN A 591 8.63 13.06 -11.88
CA ASN A 591 7.18 12.95 -11.90
C ASN A 591 6.75 11.65 -12.58
N ASN A 592 7.34 10.53 -12.15
CA ASN A 592 7.07 9.23 -12.71
C ASN A 592 5.63 8.79 -12.41
N VAL A 593 4.91 8.40 -13.46
CA VAL A 593 3.55 7.90 -13.36
C VAL A 593 3.53 6.38 -13.43
N PRO A 594 2.66 5.71 -12.66
CA PRO A 594 2.53 4.27 -12.71
C PRO A 594 1.85 3.83 -14.00
N THR A 595 2.26 2.68 -14.52
CA THR A 595 1.55 2.00 -15.58
C THR A 595 0.35 1.26 -14.99
N LEU A 596 -0.87 1.59 -15.44
CA LEU A 596 -2.12 0.96 -14.98
C LEU A 596 -2.48 -0.30 -15.79
N GLU A 597 -1.85 -0.50 -16.93
CA GLU A 597 -2.06 -1.65 -17.79
C GLU A 597 -1.62 -2.93 -17.06
N LYS A 598 -2.38 -4.01 -17.22
CA LYS A 598 -2.10 -5.32 -16.64
C LYS A 598 -1.38 -6.21 -17.65
N ASN A 599 -0.84 -7.33 -17.17
CA ASN A 599 -0.15 -8.33 -18.00
C ASN A 599 1.05 -7.74 -18.74
N LEU A 600 1.89 -7.04 -18.02
CA LEU A 600 3.10 -6.43 -18.56
C LEU A 600 4.35 -7.23 -18.16
N PHE A 601 5.39 -7.03 -18.93
CA PHE A 601 6.74 -7.41 -18.54
C PHE A 601 7.73 -6.32 -18.91
N VAL A 602 8.85 -6.29 -18.24
CA VAL A 602 9.97 -5.45 -18.62
C VAL A 602 11.11 -6.31 -19.15
N LYS A 603 11.74 -5.84 -20.20
CA LYS A 603 13.02 -6.32 -20.70
C LYS A 603 14.07 -5.27 -20.43
N PHE A 604 15.07 -5.59 -19.61
CA PHE A 604 16.16 -4.66 -19.32
C PHE A 604 16.96 -4.33 -20.59
N ARG A 605 17.45 -3.10 -20.67
CA ARG A 605 18.24 -2.62 -21.81
C ARG A 605 19.20 -1.49 -21.41
N ALA A 606 20.12 -1.13 -22.31
CA ALA A 606 20.95 0.06 -22.13
C ALA A 606 20.12 1.35 -22.21
N SER A 607 20.55 2.37 -21.48
CA SER A 607 20.11 3.75 -21.68
C SER A 607 20.48 4.27 -23.07
N ASP A 608 19.89 5.38 -23.48
CA ASP A 608 20.18 6.02 -24.76
C ASP A 608 21.62 6.55 -24.81
N VAL A 609 22.30 6.28 -25.93
CA VAL A 609 23.68 6.64 -26.13
C VAL A 609 23.88 8.16 -26.13
N ASP A 610 22.98 8.90 -26.80
CA ASP A 610 23.09 10.36 -26.91
C ASP A 610 22.89 11.04 -25.55
N LYS A 611 21.97 10.53 -24.74
CA LYS A 611 21.52 11.18 -23.49
C LYS A 611 22.35 10.79 -22.28
N ASP A 612 22.74 9.51 -22.19
CA ASP A 612 23.39 8.92 -21.02
C ASP A 612 24.68 8.16 -21.36
N ALA A 613 25.27 8.40 -22.54
CA ALA A 613 26.41 7.64 -23.07
C ALA A 613 26.17 6.11 -23.08
N GLY A 614 24.92 5.66 -23.06
CA GLY A 614 24.55 4.25 -23.00
C GLY A 614 25.10 3.51 -21.77
N SER A 615 25.35 4.20 -20.67
CA SER A 615 26.11 3.65 -19.54
C SER A 615 25.27 3.03 -18.44
N SER A 616 23.96 3.17 -18.45
CA SER A 616 23.07 2.65 -17.42
C SER A 616 22.22 1.50 -17.94
N THR A 617 21.99 0.49 -17.10
CA THR A 617 20.99 -0.56 -17.38
C THR A 617 19.65 -0.14 -16.80
N VAL A 618 18.66 0.05 -17.65
CA VAL A 618 17.32 0.50 -17.27
C VAL A 618 16.28 -0.60 -17.43
N PRO A 619 15.17 -0.58 -16.61
CA PRO A 619 14.85 0.37 -15.56
C PRO A 619 15.64 0.14 -14.26
N PHE A 620 15.57 1.11 -13.33
CA PHE A 620 16.06 0.96 -11.97
C PHE A 620 15.02 0.33 -11.06
N PHE A 621 15.41 -0.07 -9.83
CA PHE A 621 14.48 -0.52 -8.81
C PHE A 621 14.23 0.61 -7.81
N ASP A 622 12.97 0.90 -7.54
CA ASP A 622 12.57 1.75 -6.41
C ASP A 622 12.76 0.95 -5.11
N SER A 623 13.65 1.39 -4.24
CA SER A 623 13.99 0.72 -2.99
C SER A 623 13.38 1.38 -1.77
N GLN A 624 12.41 2.30 -1.96
CA GLN A 624 11.69 2.92 -0.86
C GLN A 624 10.92 1.87 -0.05
N ASP A 625 10.81 2.11 1.26
CA ASP A 625 10.06 1.25 2.17
C ASP A 625 8.56 1.28 1.83
N MET A 626 8.01 0.14 1.40
CA MET A 626 6.60 0.01 1.10
C MET A 626 5.86 -0.48 2.35
N THR A 627 5.47 0.46 3.22
CA THR A 627 4.80 0.23 4.51
C THR A 627 3.69 1.24 4.72
N LEU A 628 2.78 0.94 5.66
CA LEU A 628 1.74 1.86 6.14
C LEU A 628 2.00 2.28 7.58
N ASP A 629 1.48 3.44 7.94
CA ASP A 629 1.41 3.95 9.30
C ASP A 629 -0.02 4.48 9.57
N PRO A 630 -0.78 3.82 10.47
CA PRO A 630 -0.46 2.62 11.24
C PRO A 630 -0.29 1.36 10.36
N PRO A 631 0.52 0.37 10.83
CA PRO A 631 0.75 -0.86 10.08
C PRO A 631 -0.51 -1.72 10.00
N VAL A 632 -0.75 -2.33 8.83
CA VAL A 632 -1.88 -3.23 8.57
C VAL A 632 -1.40 -4.53 7.94
N PRO A 633 -2.12 -5.66 8.14
CA PRO A 633 -1.82 -6.90 7.46
C PRO A 633 -2.01 -6.76 5.95
N LEU A 634 -1.16 -7.38 5.17
CA LEU A 634 -1.23 -7.34 3.72
C LEU A 634 -1.96 -8.55 3.13
N GLN A 635 -2.76 -8.30 2.11
CA GLN A 635 -3.36 -9.32 1.27
C GLN A 635 -2.49 -9.67 0.06
N GLY A 636 -1.53 -8.85 -0.30
CA GLY A 636 -0.71 -9.11 -1.47
C GLY A 636 0.35 -8.05 -1.74
N VAL A 637 1.13 -8.31 -2.78
CA VAL A 637 2.17 -7.43 -3.29
C VAL A 637 2.07 -7.39 -4.80
N GLY A 638 2.24 -6.20 -5.38
CA GLY A 638 2.38 -6.01 -6.81
C GLY A 638 3.74 -5.44 -7.17
N LEU A 639 4.25 -5.84 -8.32
CA LEU A 639 5.41 -5.23 -8.97
C LEU A 639 4.95 -4.51 -10.22
N PHE A 640 5.26 -3.24 -10.35
CA PHE A 640 4.82 -2.41 -11.47
C PHE A 640 5.92 -1.46 -11.96
N PHE A 641 5.76 -0.94 -13.16
CA PHE A 641 6.62 0.07 -13.73
C PHE A 641 6.06 1.47 -13.46
N LYS A 642 6.93 2.40 -13.05
CA LYS A 642 6.65 3.83 -13.05
C LYS A 642 7.71 4.58 -13.85
N GLY A 643 7.28 5.53 -14.67
CA GLY A 643 8.17 6.26 -15.56
C GLY A 643 7.49 7.42 -16.28
N HIS A 644 8.18 8.01 -17.21
CA HIS A 644 7.60 9.00 -18.11
C HIS A 644 6.60 8.31 -19.06
N LYS A 645 5.43 8.93 -19.27
CA LYS A 645 4.35 8.38 -20.11
C LYS A 645 4.77 7.99 -21.53
N ASP A 646 5.74 8.69 -22.10
CA ASP A 646 6.23 8.45 -23.46
C ASP A 646 7.50 7.56 -23.49
N GLY A 647 7.94 7.01 -22.35
CA GLY A 647 9.11 6.12 -22.26
C GLY A 647 10.45 6.81 -22.49
N TRP A 648 10.56 8.14 -22.31
CA TRP A 648 11.79 8.91 -22.59
C TRP A 648 12.87 8.77 -21.54
N PHE A 649 12.50 8.27 -20.36
CA PHE A 649 13.41 7.94 -19.25
C PHE A 649 13.30 6.46 -18.93
N GLY A 650 14.36 5.90 -18.35
CA GLY A 650 14.41 4.47 -18.04
C GLY A 650 13.43 4.00 -16.98
N GLY A 651 12.89 4.90 -16.17
CA GLY A 651 11.89 4.62 -15.16
C GLY A 651 12.34 3.65 -14.06
N PHE A 652 11.38 3.23 -13.24
CA PHE A 652 11.63 2.41 -12.06
C PHE A 652 10.66 1.23 -11.98
N LEU A 653 11.15 0.12 -11.47
CA LEU A 653 10.39 -1.02 -11.00
C LEU A 653 10.07 -0.80 -9.52
N ALA A 654 8.80 -0.70 -9.17
CA ALA A 654 8.35 -0.34 -7.84
C ALA A 654 7.39 -1.39 -7.29
N PHE A 655 7.30 -1.47 -5.96
CA PHE A 655 6.31 -2.29 -5.28
C PHE A 655 5.07 -1.48 -4.94
N ARG A 656 3.92 -2.15 -5.00
CA ARG A 656 2.68 -1.74 -4.38
C ARG A 656 2.19 -2.83 -3.44
N ILE A 657 1.49 -2.46 -2.40
CA ILE A 657 0.94 -3.39 -1.42
C ILE A 657 -0.58 -3.32 -1.45
N TYR A 658 -1.22 -4.44 -1.14
CA TYR A 658 -2.66 -4.58 -1.07
C TYR A 658 -3.06 -4.78 0.39
N THR A 659 -3.98 -3.95 0.89
CA THR A 659 -4.53 -4.10 2.23
C THR A 659 -5.52 -5.26 2.27
N LEU A 660 -5.68 -5.85 3.46
CA LEU A 660 -6.55 -6.99 3.69
C LEU A 660 -8.03 -6.63 3.40
N ASP A 661 -8.76 -7.55 2.76
CA ASP A 661 -10.19 -7.41 2.54
C ASP A 661 -10.98 -8.01 3.71
N PHE A 662 -11.64 -7.15 4.45
CA PHE A 662 -12.49 -7.54 5.57
C PHE A 662 -13.98 -7.23 5.34
N THR A 663 -14.39 -6.92 4.09
CA THR A 663 -15.79 -6.59 3.73
C THR A 663 -16.79 -7.67 4.18
N LYS A 664 -16.40 -8.94 4.15
CA LYS A 664 -17.25 -10.05 4.59
C LYS A 664 -17.53 -10.06 6.10
N TYR A 665 -16.61 -9.51 6.89
CA TYR A 665 -16.76 -9.44 8.35
C TYR A 665 -17.62 -8.24 8.79
N LEU A 666 -17.96 -7.35 7.86
CA LEU A 666 -18.91 -6.26 8.04
C LEU A 666 -20.36 -6.79 8.03
N ASN A 667 -20.75 -7.58 9.01
CA ASN A 667 -22.09 -8.12 9.13
C ASN A 667 -22.71 -7.79 10.48
N PRO A 668 -23.26 -6.58 10.67
CA PRO A 668 -24.06 -6.30 11.84
C PRO A 668 -25.35 -7.13 11.74
N GLN A 669 -25.60 -7.98 12.73
CA GLN A 669 -26.87 -8.63 12.92
C GLN A 669 -27.74 -7.70 13.75
N LEU A 670 -28.64 -6.95 13.14
CA LEU A 670 -29.68 -6.25 13.87
C LEU A 670 -30.61 -7.29 14.55
N PRO A 671 -31.10 -7.02 15.77
CA PRO A 671 -32.06 -7.89 16.39
C PRO A 671 -33.25 -8.10 15.46
N THR A 672 -33.60 -9.34 15.17
CA THR A 672 -34.61 -9.73 14.18
C THR A 672 -35.99 -9.06 14.45
N GLU A 673 -36.30 -8.81 15.73
CA GLU A 673 -37.53 -8.11 16.14
C GLU A 673 -37.52 -6.64 15.72
N LYS A 674 -36.39 -5.95 15.82
CA LYS A 674 -36.25 -4.55 15.40
C LYS A 674 -36.33 -4.41 13.89
N GLN A 675 -35.81 -5.39 13.16
CA GLN A 675 -35.91 -5.48 11.71
C GLN A 675 -37.37 -5.61 11.26
N LYS A 676 -38.16 -6.51 11.89
CA LYS A 676 -39.58 -6.69 11.64
C LYS A 676 -40.39 -5.45 11.99
N THR A 677 -40.05 -4.76 13.07
CA THR A 677 -40.71 -3.53 13.48
C THR A 677 -40.53 -2.42 12.46
N TYR A 678 -39.30 -2.28 11.92
CA TYR A 678 -39.00 -1.34 10.84
C TYR A 678 -39.78 -1.66 9.56
N GLU A 679 -39.76 -2.91 9.10
CA GLU A 679 -40.50 -3.36 7.92
C GLU A 679 -42.01 -3.10 8.07
N LYS A 680 -42.54 -3.27 9.26
CA LYS A 680 -43.95 -2.97 9.59
C LYS A 680 -44.27 -1.48 9.58
N MET A 681 -43.37 -0.62 10.08
CA MET A 681 -43.56 0.84 10.14
C MET A 681 -43.44 1.53 8.80
N TYR A 682 -42.51 1.09 7.97
CA TYR A 682 -42.12 1.80 6.73
C TYR A 682 -42.47 1.03 5.45
N GLY A 683 -43.03 -0.19 5.54
CA GLY A 683 -43.48 -0.98 4.40
C GLY A 683 -42.38 -1.38 3.39
N GLN A 684 -41.11 -1.28 3.77
CA GLN A 684 -40.00 -1.60 2.92
C GLN A 684 -39.00 -2.51 3.65
N PRO A 685 -38.43 -3.55 2.97
CA PRO A 685 -37.36 -4.31 3.54
C PRO A 685 -36.11 -3.41 3.72
N LEU A 686 -35.40 -3.60 4.82
CA LEU A 686 -34.07 -3.05 5.01
C LEU A 686 -33.22 -3.41 3.78
N TYR A 687 -32.62 -2.40 3.19
CA TYR A 687 -31.79 -2.42 1.98
C TYR A 687 -31.46 -3.81 1.42
N THR A 688 -32.09 -4.17 0.31
CA THR A 688 -31.58 -5.25 -0.56
C THR A 688 -30.64 -4.60 -1.57
N PRO A 689 -29.38 -5.06 -1.67
CA PRO A 689 -28.46 -4.54 -2.69
C PRO A 689 -29.10 -4.72 -4.06
N SER A 690 -29.27 -3.66 -4.82
CA SER A 690 -29.71 -3.76 -6.21
C SER A 690 -28.62 -4.50 -6.97
N LYS A 691 -28.97 -5.63 -7.59
CA LYS A 691 -28.06 -6.48 -8.37
C LYS A 691 -27.50 -5.80 -9.62
N ASN A 692 -27.88 -4.56 -9.93
CA ASN A 692 -27.57 -3.89 -11.18
C ASN A 692 -27.06 -2.46 -10.95
N ILE A 693 -25.84 -2.31 -10.44
CA ILE A 693 -25.03 -1.14 -10.78
C ILE A 693 -23.83 -1.67 -11.58
N ALA A 694 -24.06 -1.96 -12.85
CA ALA A 694 -23.01 -1.96 -13.85
C ALA A 694 -22.57 -0.51 -13.99
N LEU A 695 -21.35 -0.20 -13.61
CA LEU A 695 -20.67 1.03 -13.98
C LEU A 695 -20.47 0.99 -15.50
N ALA A 696 -21.23 1.84 -16.23
CA ALA A 696 -20.97 2.14 -17.61
C ALA A 696 -19.66 2.93 -17.77
#